data_4da93c590e610b9348b077613bb3f6a2
#
_entry.id   4da93c590e610b9348b077613bb3f6a2
#
_cell.length_a   1.000
_cell.length_b   1.000
_cell.length_c   1.000
_cell.angle_alpha   90.00
_cell.angle_beta   90.00
_cell.angle_gamma   90.00
#
_symmetry.space_group_name_H-M   'P 1'
#
loop_
_entity.id
_entity.type
_entity.pdbx_description
1 polymer ?
#
loop_
_entity_poly.entity_id
_entity_poly.type
_entity_poly.pdbx_seq_one_letter_code
_entity_poly.pdbx_strand_id
1 'polypeptide(L)'
;MNDNFGSIEKGFAQTTSELNAHKSAPTAHTSAQIKHGLFNVSNRLDNLHARFANLVVNHDGEDVKEVVDIRVAMDASTHKTAKDRLDYEFALIDKRFKREVHVDDFGAVADGKTDSTEAFKKAIGSGNVMVKASAGTYVVRGIRLPSNTALIGQGKDITIFKLHNDASASTILLTNADHSAGNRNIYVEGFTLDWNRSRQGGLKATGGIASSTLTYAKVTLGWIQNVKAINPGLHGFDITAPSYNITGSDYTRNGSRFVWIDNCEASGYGDDGVTTHYSEYVFIDRCHCTNPSGEAHAQGSSNSNGIEIDDGSRNVWVNGCYTSGNVRGVEVKAHASWPAAQNVHISKHVSYRDVRSYDARHIGHHRATDPQSTTARDVSFTDCTSIEPIYSDMYKGLAPRALIISAYHRVKVTNFTAIGDPSYDYKRTPIVATQFKSRNIIINGLSMTGFKTASHDVRVFGGAQRSDDVSISNFVIENSADIGIGVGGKVYGVKISNGILNGNGGSIGVYSPNTQTVIVGVSATGYQNAADLAKRTFSQVPTRLKGGLVAGSTSGAARSTSSAVLGTTGSCEAHGPANVILGSREGSSTDGSRQAVIASNNSHTKGDGFSRVVIASQGVTSVQNYSVSGGYNDTKWQISSMSGDITSAGQVRGGSSLSDYAEYFESATGESIPVGTVVTLDGSKIVPAQQDDYLLGVVSSTAGIVLGESSFDWQGRYLRDRFGGVITQKTNVIHVESDGKKSVEIIDLPVENPDYQEDVGYLPRSIRPEWHVVGLVGQVSVRIDETVRAGDFVTAVNGVATKGASNWRVMDIETPYDEAEGYGVAKIFIR
;
A
#
# COMPACT_ATOMS: atom_id res chain seq x y z
N MET A 1 -15.77 33.75 -47.22
CA MET A 1 -14.65 33.26 -46.36
C MET A 1 -14.57 34.00 -45.03
N ASN A 2 -15.18 35.18 -44.89
CA ASN A 2 -15.08 35.97 -43.63
C ASN A 2 -16.08 35.57 -42.51
N ASP A 3 -17.18 34.91 -42.84
CA ASP A 3 -18.20 34.57 -41.83
C ASP A 3 -17.86 33.30 -40.99
N ASN A 4 -16.95 32.45 -41.50
CA ASN A 4 -16.53 31.27 -40.77
C ASN A 4 -15.45 31.55 -39.69
N PHE A 5 -14.64 32.59 -39.85
CA PHE A 5 -13.63 32.95 -38.82
C PHE A 5 -14.27 33.59 -37.58
N GLY A 6 -15.31 34.41 -37.75
CA GLY A 6 -16.02 35.03 -36.62
C GLY A 6 -16.77 34.04 -35.75
N SER A 7 -17.26 32.92 -36.30
CA SER A 7 -17.90 31.84 -35.51
C SER A 7 -16.89 30.99 -34.76
N ILE A 8 -15.70 30.77 -35.33
CA ILE A 8 -14.58 30.05 -34.68
C ILE A 8 -14.00 30.86 -33.54
N GLU A 9 -13.78 32.20 -33.72
CA GLU A 9 -13.31 33.08 -32.63
C GLU A 9 -14.31 33.15 -31.47
N LYS A 10 -15.62 33.26 -31.76
CA LYS A 10 -16.66 33.21 -30.72
C LYS A 10 -16.68 31.87 -29.99
N GLY A 11 -16.52 30.75 -30.72
CA GLY A 11 -16.42 29.42 -30.13
C GLY A 11 -15.19 29.31 -29.22
N PHE A 12 -14.03 29.78 -29.66
CA PHE A 12 -12.81 29.79 -28.84
C PHE A 12 -12.92 30.70 -27.61
N ALA A 13 -13.51 31.88 -27.74
CA ALA A 13 -13.74 32.81 -26.63
C ALA A 13 -14.71 32.23 -25.61
N GLN A 14 -15.79 31.57 -26.06
CA GLN A 14 -16.74 30.90 -25.17
C GLN A 14 -16.11 29.72 -24.46
N THR A 15 -15.39 28.85 -25.16
CA THR A 15 -14.67 27.70 -24.58
C THR A 15 -13.59 28.15 -23.59
N THR A 16 -12.88 29.26 -23.92
CA THR A 16 -11.88 29.84 -23.01
C THR A 16 -12.52 30.46 -21.77
N SER A 17 -13.68 31.10 -21.90
CA SER A 17 -14.45 31.65 -20.78
C SER A 17 -14.97 30.54 -19.87
N GLU A 18 -15.53 29.47 -20.44
CA GLU A 18 -16.00 28.30 -19.72
C GLU A 18 -14.84 27.56 -19.01
N LEU A 19 -13.67 27.42 -19.67
CA LEU A 19 -12.46 26.83 -19.09
C LEU A 19 -11.92 27.68 -17.95
N ASN A 20 -11.94 29.01 -18.09
CA ASN A 20 -11.47 29.90 -17.01
C ASN A 20 -12.46 29.94 -15.83
N ALA A 21 -13.76 29.89 -16.09
CA ALA A 21 -14.77 29.75 -15.05
C ALA A 21 -14.62 28.41 -14.32
N HIS A 22 -14.31 27.34 -15.05
CA HIS A 22 -14.03 26.02 -14.50
C HIS A 22 -12.74 26.00 -13.66
N LYS A 23 -11.66 26.67 -14.10
CA LYS A 23 -10.40 26.78 -13.36
C LYS A 23 -10.52 27.62 -12.10
N SER A 24 -11.41 28.60 -12.07
CA SER A 24 -11.62 29.50 -10.94
C SER A 24 -12.72 29.05 -9.97
N ALA A 25 -13.49 28.01 -10.31
CA ALA A 25 -14.51 27.47 -9.42
C ALA A 25 -13.86 26.78 -8.21
N PRO A 26 -14.19 27.14 -6.97
CA PRO A 26 -13.61 26.54 -5.76
C PRO A 26 -13.83 25.02 -5.67
N THR A 27 -14.79 24.50 -6.44
CA THR A 27 -15.19 23.09 -6.44
C THR A 27 -15.53 22.59 -7.85
N ALA A 28 -14.67 22.91 -8.83
CA ALA A 28 -14.89 22.51 -10.24
C ALA A 28 -15.05 20.99 -10.40
N HIS A 29 -14.33 20.22 -9.59
CA HIS A 29 -14.50 18.77 -9.46
C HIS A 29 -14.30 18.37 -8.01
N THR A 30 -15.12 17.48 -7.51
CA THR A 30 -14.80 16.79 -6.26
C THR A 30 -13.71 15.74 -6.52
N SER A 31 -12.92 15.44 -5.53
CA SER A 31 -11.89 14.39 -5.62
C SER A 31 -12.44 13.02 -6.05
N ALA A 32 -13.73 12.77 -5.83
CA ALA A 32 -14.46 11.59 -6.27
C ALA A 32 -14.78 11.59 -7.77
N GLN A 33 -14.85 12.75 -8.42
CA GLN A 33 -15.15 12.88 -9.84
C GLN A 33 -13.92 12.85 -10.74
N ILE A 34 -12.73 13.16 -10.20
CA ILE A 34 -11.48 13.16 -10.96
C ILE A 34 -10.92 11.74 -10.99
N LYS A 35 -10.74 11.18 -12.19
CA LYS A 35 -10.11 9.86 -12.39
C LYS A 35 -8.60 9.99 -12.62
N HIS A 36 -7.85 9.13 -11.98
CA HIS A 36 -6.43 8.92 -12.21
C HIS A 36 -6.15 7.41 -12.37
N GLY A 37 -6.09 6.94 -13.61
CA GLY A 37 -6.05 5.52 -13.94
C GLY A 37 -7.40 4.84 -13.68
N LEU A 38 -7.39 3.70 -13.01
CA LEU A 38 -8.62 2.93 -12.71
C LEU A 38 -9.41 3.46 -11.50
N PHE A 39 -8.87 4.41 -10.77
CA PHE A 39 -9.47 4.94 -9.54
C PHE A 39 -9.71 6.45 -9.65
N ASN A 40 -10.66 6.97 -8.90
CA ASN A 40 -10.80 8.41 -8.72
C ASN A 40 -9.80 8.96 -7.69
N VAL A 41 -9.60 10.28 -7.72
CA VAL A 41 -8.65 10.94 -6.80
C VAL A 41 -9.08 10.81 -5.35
N SER A 42 -10.38 10.79 -5.05
CA SER A 42 -10.90 10.53 -3.70
C SER A 42 -10.44 9.19 -3.18
N ASN A 43 -10.67 8.10 -3.93
CA ASN A 43 -10.26 6.75 -3.53
C ASN A 43 -8.73 6.63 -3.37
N ARG A 44 -7.95 7.42 -4.12
CA ARG A 44 -6.49 7.46 -3.94
C ARG A 44 -6.09 8.24 -2.70
N LEU A 45 -6.76 9.35 -2.40
CA LEU A 45 -6.55 10.12 -1.17
C LEU A 45 -6.98 9.32 0.06
N ASP A 46 -8.12 8.61 -0.01
CA ASP A 46 -8.60 7.73 1.06
C ASP A 46 -7.66 6.54 1.27
N ASN A 47 -7.12 5.95 0.19
CA ASN A 47 -6.07 4.93 0.27
C ASN A 47 -4.74 5.48 0.82
N LEU A 48 -4.37 6.70 0.45
CA LEU A 48 -3.20 7.39 1.02
C LEU A 48 -3.41 7.70 2.49
N HIS A 49 -4.60 8.21 2.86
CA HIS A 49 -4.97 8.43 4.26
C HIS A 49 -5.04 7.12 5.05
N ALA A 50 -5.64 6.06 4.49
CA ALA A 50 -5.66 4.74 5.11
C ALA A 50 -4.25 4.12 5.24
N ARG A 51 -3.37 4.32 4.24
CA ARG A 51 -1.96 3.91 4.31
C ARG A 51 -1.18 4.73 5.31
N PHE A 52 -1.45 6.03 5.39
CA PHE A 52 -0.86 6.93 6.39
C PHE A 52 -1.37 6.61 7.81
N ALA A 53 -2.69 6.37 7.96
CA ALA A 53 -3.29 5.90 9.21
C ALA A 53 -2.81 4.49 9.60
N ASN A 54 -2.64 3.59 8.64
CA ASN A 54 -2.05 2.26 8.90
C ASN A 54 -0.55 2.32 9.23
N LEU A 55 0.18 3.30 8.70
CA LEU A 55 1.56 3.59 9.13
C LEU A 55 1.62 4.13 10.57
N VAL A 56 0.54 4.80 11.00
CA VAL A 56 0.47 5.46 12.33
C VAL A 56 -0.27 4.60 13.36
N VAL A 57 -1.23 3.75 12.94
CA VAL A 57 -2.17 3.04 13.86
C VAL A 57 -1.78 1.59 14.13
N ASN A 58 -0.84 1.00 13.38
CA ASN A 58 -0.42 -0.39 13.60
C ASN A 58 0.76 -0.56 14.55
N HIS A 59 1.09 0.46 15.30
CA HIS A 59 2.16 0.41 16.31
C HIS A 59 1.62 0.66 17.72
N ASP A 60 2.22 0.08 18.69
CA ASP A 60 1.91 0.05 20.11
C ASP A 60 2.06 1.40 20.86
N GLY A 61 1.91 2.52 20.17
CA GLY A 61 1.88 3.86 20.76
C GLY A 61 3.22 4.58 20.89
N GLU A 62 4.35 3.92 20.63
CA GLU A 62 5.67 4.56 20.65
C GLU A 62 6.01 5.28 19.33
N ASP A 63 5.41 4.90 18.21
CA ASP A 63 5.71 5.45 16.89
C ASP A 63 5.30 6.91 16.67
N VAL A 64 4.21 7.33 17.30
CA VAL A 64 3.80 8.74 17.25
C VAL A 64 4.85 9.62 17.95
N LYS A 65 5.45 9.08 19.00
CA LYS A 65 6.56 9.72 19.72
C LYS A 65 7.83 9.77 18.85
N GLU A 66 8.11 8.68 18.14
CA GLU A 66 9.24 8.58 17.21
C GLU A 66 9.16 9.58 16.03
N VAL A 67 7.98 9.70 15.41
CA VAL A 67 7.75 10.68 14.34
C VAL A 67 7.79 12.12 14.87
N VAL A 68 7.39 12.35 16.11
CA VAL A 68 7.55 13.65 16.78
C VAL A 68 9.02 13.88 17.13
N ASP A 69 9.67 12.88 17.70
CA ASP A 69 11.08 12.96 18.10
C ASP A 69 12.01 13.20 16.89
N ILE A 70 11.73 12.62 15.72
CA ILE A 70 12.53 12.86 14.51
C ILE A 70 12.41 14.30 13.98
N ARG A 71 11.41 15.07 14.40
CA ARG A 71 11.23 16.48 14.04
C ARG A 71 11.75 17.47 15.07
N VAL A 72 12.19 16.97 16.22
CA VAL A 72 12.78 17.78 17.30
C VAL A 72 14.29 17.87 17.07
N ALA A 73 14.82 19.07 16.93
CA ALA A 73 16.25 19.31 16.82
C ALA A 73 16.96 19.20 18.19
N MET A 74 18.28 19.09 18.14
CA MET A 74 19.11 18.95 19.35
C MET A 74 19.00 20.12 20.34
N ASP A 75 18.65 21.31 19.86
CA ASP A 75 18.40 22.49 20.68
C ASP A 75 16.95 22.54 21.20
N ALA A 76 16.21 21.47 21.09
CA ALA A 76 14.80 21.30 21.41
C ALA A 76 13.84 22.11 20.51
N SER A 77 14.29 22.73 19.43
CA SER A 77 13.41 23.35 18.45
C SER A 77 12.65 22.27 17.66
N THR A 78 11.35 22.50 17.40
CA THR A 78 10.49 21.58 16.67
C THR A 78 10.28 22.10 15.24
N HIS A 79 10.47 21.21 14.27
CA HIS A 79 10.35 21.51 12.84
C HIS A 79 9.10 20.86 12.24
N LYS A 80 8.58 21.40 11.14
CA LYS A 80 7.37 20.88 10.48
C LYS A 80 7.56 19.49 9.89
N THR A 81 8.76 19.22 9.37
CA THR A 81 9.12 17.93 8.79
C THR A 81 10.49 17.48 9.28
N ALA A 82 10.80 16.19 9.13
CA ALA A 82 12.14 15.66 9.34
C ALA A 82 13.16 16.34 8.42
N LYS A 83 12.76 16.69 7.18
CA LYS A 83 13.61 17.43 6.25
C LYS A 83 13.93 18.83 6.75
N ASP A 84 12.93 19.60 7.21
CA ASP A 84 13.15 20.96 7.74
C ASP A 84 14.09 20.95 8.95
N ARG A 85 13.95 19.95 9.82
CA ARG A 85 14.88 19.74 10.93
C ARG A 85 16.30 19.47 10.43
N LEU A 86 16.44 18.57 9.45
CA LEU A 86 17.74 18.26 8.86
C LEU A 86 18.36 19.49 8.19
N ASP A 87 17.61 20.24 7.40
CA ASP A 87 18.07 21.47 6.75
C ASP A 87 18.54 22.51 7.78
N TYR A 88 17.80 22.68 8.88
CA TYR A 88 18.17 23.53 9.98
C TYR A 88 19.48 23.08 10.65
N GLU A 89 19.59 21.80 10.98
CA GLU A 89 20.79 21.24 11.61
C GLU A 89 22.01 21.30 10.66
N PHE A 90 21.82 21.07 9.36
CA PHE A 90 22.88 21.27 8.35
C PHE A 90 23.32 22.74 8.28
N ALA A 91 22.40 23.70 8.31
CA ALA A 91 22.74 25.12 8.34
C ALA A 91 23.51 25.52 9.62
N LEU A 92 23.16 24.91 10.76
CA LEU A 92 23.93 25.09 11.99
C LEU A 92 25.32 24.49 11.89
N ILE A 93 25.47 23.34 11.22
CA ILE A 93 26.78 22.71 10.97
C ILE A 93 27.63 23.61 10.09
N ASP A 94 27.10 24.08 8.96
CA ASP A 94 27.82 25.02 8.06
C ASP A 94 28.29 26.29 8.81
N LYS A 95 27.43 26.84 9.65
CA LYS A 95 27.79 27.96 10.53
C LYS A 95 28.90 27.63 11.52
N ARG A 96 28.99 26.37 11.97
CA ARG A 96 29.99 25.92 12.97
C ARG A 96 31.33 25.57 12.35
N PHE A 97 31.35 25.08 11.11
CA PHE A 97 32.61 24.76 10.38
C PHE A 97 33.22 25.96 9.66
N LYS A 98 33.09 27.17 10.19
CA LYS A 98 33.73 28.37 9.62
C LYS A 98 35.26 28.36 9.73
N ARG A 99 35.81 27.61 10.68
CA ARG A 99 37.24 27.49 10.86
C ARG A 99 37.77 26.34 10.00
N GLU A 100 38.51 26.65 8.97
CA GLU A 100 39.19 25.69 8.12
C GLU A 100 40.69 25.70 8.42
N VAL A 101 41.33 24.53 8.58
CA VAL A 101 42.77 24.38 8.78
C VAL A 101 43.29 23.23 7.92
N HIS A 102 44.54 23.30 7.53
CA HIS A 102 45.23 22.24 6.78
C HIS A 102 46.18 21.50 7.73
N VAL A 103 46.12 20.17 7.77
CA VAL A 103 46.93 19.36 8.71
C VAL A 103 48.44 19.55 8.45
N ASP A 104 48.84 19.83 7.20
CA ASP A 104 50.23 20.06 6.78
C ASP A 104 50.80 21.32 7.46
N ASP A 105 49.99 22.34 7.74
CA ASP A 105 50.37 23.55 8.47
C ASP A 105 50.77 23.26 9.91
N PHE A 106 50.41 22.11 10.43
CA PHE A 106 50.77 21.61 11.76
C PHE A 106 51.91 20.61 11.76
N GLY A 107 52.52 20.40 10.58
CA GLY A 107 53.68 19.54 10.41
C GLY A 107 53.37 18.08 10.07
N ALA A 108 52.14 17.79 9.57
CA ALA A 108 51.83 16.45 9.04
C ALA A 108 52.57 16.21 7.71
N VAL A 109 53.05 14.99 7.51
CA VAL A 109 53.77 14.60 6.29
C VAL A 109 53.13 13.38 5.66
N ALA A 110 52.74 13.50 4.41
CA ALA A 110 52.02 12.45 3.68
C ALA A 110 52.95 11.48 2.93
N ASP A 111 54.08 11.10 3.51
CA ASP A 111 55.15 10.30 2.87
C ASP A 111 55.00 8.78 3.12
N GLY A 112 53.98 8.36 3.86
CA GLY A 112 53.77 6.95 4.22
C GLY A 112 54.75 6.38 5.28
N LYS A 113 55.54 7.19 5.91
CA LYS A 113 56.61 6.80 6.87
C LYS A 113 56.59 7.64 8.16
N THR A 114 56.46 8.94 8.05
CA THR A 114 56.52 9.87 9.18
C THR A 114 55.24 9.81 10.01
N ASP A 115 55.42 9.63 11.34
CA ASP A 115 54.27 9.64 12.26
C ASP A 115 53.69 11.04 12.40
N SER A 116 52.52 11.26 11.82
CA SER A 116 51.82 12.55 11.78
C SER A 116 50.76 12.69 12.89
N THR A 117 50.73 11.79 13.88
CA THR A 117 49.70 11.73 14.94
C THR A 117 49.59 13.07 15.70
N GLU A 118 50.68 13.66 16.13
CA GLU A 118 50.68 14.92 16.92
C GLU A 118 50.28 16.13 16.04
N ALA A 119 50.58 16.10 14.74
CA ALA A 119 50.11 17.13 13.82
C ALA A 119 48.58 17.12 13.67
N PHE A 120 47.99 15.94 13.47
CA PHE A 120 46.50 15.78 13.46
C PHE A 120 45.87 16.22 14.79
N LYS A 121 46.47 15.84 15.93
CA LYS A 121 45.99 16.24 17.24
C LYS A 121 46.00 17.77 17.44
N LYS A 122 47.06 18.43 16.99
CA LYS A 122 47.17 19.91 17.02
C LYS A 122 46.16 20.59 16.10
N ALA A 123 46.01 20.11 14.86
CA ALA A 123 45.06 20.64 13.89
C ALA A 123 43.61 20.51 14.37
N ILE A 124 43.25 19.36 14.94
CA ILE A 124 41.91 19.07 15.46
C ILE A 124 41.64 19.86 16.75
N GLY A 125 42.60 19.95 17.63
CA GLY A 125 42.46 20.65 18.91
C GLY A 125 41.27 20.16 19.73
N SER A 126 40.45 21.09 20.21
CA SER A 126 39.23 20.81 20.98
C SER A 126 37.98 20.71 20.09
N GLY A 127 38.09 20.70 18.78
CA GLY A 127 36.95 20.69 17.83
C GLY A 127 36.56 22.11 17.37
N ASN A 128 35.34 22.24 16.82
CA ASN A 128 34.85 23.44 16.13
C ASN A 128 35.76 23.84 14.95
N VAL A 129 36.20 22.86 14.17
CA VAL A 129 37.20 23.03 13.10
C VAL A 129 36.90 22.07 11.95
N MET A 130 37.17 22.54 10.73
CA MET A 130 37.30 21.76 9.52
C MET A 130 38.78 21.52 9.24
N VAL A 131 39.23 20.28 9.30
CA VAL A 131 40.60 19.84 9.07
C VAL A 131 40.70 19.25 7.68
N LYS A 132 41.53 19.82 6.83
CA LYS A 132 41.83 19.27 5.48
C LYS A 132 43.14 18.54 5.47
N ALA A 133 43.21 17.48 4.68
CA ALA A 133 44.44 16.69 4.47
C ALA A 133 44.74 16.58 2.97
N SER A 134 45.99 16.70 2.59
CA SER A 134 46.49 16.61 1.22
C SER A 134 46.45 15.18 0.69
N ALA A 135 46.79 15.05 -0.59
CA ALA A 135 47.08 13.77 -1.22
C ALA A 135 48.34 13.10 -0.60
N GLY A 136 48.31 11.78 -0.51
CA GLY A 136 49.41 10.96 0.00
C GLY A 136 49.02 10.15 1.22
N THR A 137 49.98 9.52 1.87
CA THR A 137 49.73 8.58 2.99
C THR A 137 50.25 9.15 4.30
N TYR A 138 49.38 9.49 5.21
CA TYR A 138 49.71 9.90 6.58
C TYR A 138 49.71 8.69 7.51
N VAL A 139 50.85 8.44 8.16
CA VAL A 139 50.94 7.42 9.19
C VAL A 139 50.54 8.01 10.54
N VAL A 140 49.60 7.36 11.24
CA VAL A 140 49.00 7.83 12.51
C VAL A 140 48.83 6.68 13.51
N ARG A 141 48.80 7.00 14.81
CA ARG A 141 48.53 6.03 15.93
C ARG A 141 47.04 6.06 16.36
N GLY A 142 46.22 6.75 15.63
CA GLY A 142 44.79 6.95 15.86
C GLY A 142 44.41 8.42 15.85
N ILE A 143 43.25 8.71 15.26
CA ILE A 143 42.68 10.08 15.15
C ILE A 143 41.42 10.15 16.03
N ARG A 144 41.33 11.18 16.87
CA ARG A 144 40.22 11.41 17.81
C ARG A 144 39.51 12.72 17.43
N LEU A 145 38.20 12.63 17.15
CA LEU A 145 37.40 13.76 16.69
C LEU A 145 36.48 14.28 17.81
N PRO A 146 36.78 15.46 18.39
CA PRO A 146 35.82 16.14 19.31
C PRO A 146 34.55 16.57 18.57
N SER A 147 33.59 17.07 19.34
CA SER A 147 32.34 17.60 18.77
C SER A 147 32.59 18.79 17.82
N ASN A 148 31.73 18.92 16.81
CA ASN A 148 31.79 19.96 15.78
C ASN A 148 33.10 19.95 14.97
N THR A 149 33.56 18.77 14.58
CA THR A 149 34.80 18.58 13.80
C THR A 149 34.46 17.97 12.43
N ALA A 150 35.00 18.58 11.36
CA ALA A 150 35.08 17.96 10.06
C ALA A 150 36.52 17.53 9.75
N LEU A 151 36.71 16.35 9.16
CA LEU A 151 37.96 15.85 8.63
C LEU A 151 37.75 15.47 7.16
N ILE A 152 38.47 16.16 6.25
CA ILE A 152 38.26 16.09 4.80
C ILE A 152 39.59 15.80 4.11
N GLY A 153 39.62 14.73 3.30
CA GLY A 153 40.68 14.39 2.37
C GLY A 153 40.35 14.83 0.93
N GLN A 154 41.24 14.51 -0.01
CA GLN A 154 41.07 14.82 -1.43
C GLN A 154 40.36 13.72 -2.23
N GLY A 155 40.05 12.59 -1.62
CA GLY A 155 39.36 11.48 -2.25
C GLY A 155 39.82 10.11 -1.73
N LYS A 156 38.98 9.10 -1.97
CA LYS A 156 39.36 7.68 -1.76
C LYS A 156 40.58 7.36 -2.61
N ASP A 157 41.51 6.59 -2.07
CA ASP A 157 42.79 6.23 -2.69
C ASP A 157 43.75 7.39 -3.03
N ILE A 158 43.40 8.64 -2.69
CA ILE A 158 44.19 9.84 -2.86
C ILE A 158 44.79 10.31 -1.53
N THR A 159 43.95 10.50 -0.51
CA THR A 159 44.36 10.76 0.89
C THR A 159 44.21 9.47 1.68
N ILE A 160 45.27 8.98 2.30
CA ILE A 160 45.28 7.71 3.03
C ILE A 160 45.74 7.95 4.47
N PHE A 161 44.95 7.58 5.45
CA PHE A 161 45.38 7.51 6.85
C PHE A 161 45.71 6.05 7.18
N LYS A 162 46.99 5.75 7.40
CA LYS A 162 47.50 4.41 7.68
C LYS A 162 47.89 4.26 9.14
N LEU A 163 47.44 3.19 9.75
CA LEU A 163 47.79 2.91 11.14
C LEU A 163 49.30 2.56 11.27
N HIS A 164 49.94 3.20 12.26
CA HIS A 164 51.35 2.99 12.55
C HIS A 164 51.68 1.51 12.84
N ASN A 165 52.84 1.02 12.45
CA ASN A 165 53.23 -0.37 12.65
C ASN A 165 53.22 -0.82 14.12
N ASP A 166 53.62 0.04 15.07
CA ASP A 166 53.66 -0.25 16.48
C ASP A 166 52.34 0.00 17.20
N ALA A 167 51.30 0.41 16.52
CA ALA A 167 50.02 0.60 17.15
C ALA A 167 49.44 -0.73 17.66
N SER A 168 48.80 -0.71 18.83
CA SER A 168 48.18 -1.87 19.43
C SER A 168 47.11 -2.50 18.55
N ALA A 169 46.93 -3.80 18.68
CA ALA A 169 45.81 -4.51 18.05
C ALA A 169 44.42 -3.97 18.47
N SER A 170 44.30 -3.36 19.65
CA SER A 170 43.06 -2.74 20.11
C SER A 170 42.81 -1.32 19.62
N THR A 171 43.70 -0.77 18.76
CA THR A 171 43.58 0.61 18.28
C THR A 171 42.43 0.74 17.29
N ILE A 172 41.60 1.78 17.48
CA ILE A 172 40.69 2.28 16.47
C ILE A 172 41.41 3.37 15.70
N LEU A 173 41.47 3.25 14.38
CA LEU A 173 42.21 4.21 13.56
C LEU A 173 41.62 5.61 13.59
N LEU A 174 40.30 5.72 13.43
CA LEU A 174 39.53 6.98 13.52
C LEU A 174 38.29 6.78 14.41
N THR A 175 38.09 7.68 15.37
CA THR A 175 36.91 7.62 16.24
C THR A 175 36.61 8.98 16.88
N ASN A 176 35.44 9.14 17.48
CA ASN A 176 35.14 10.33 18.29
C ASN A 176 35.98 10.35 19.60
N ALA A 177 36.23 11.54 20.11
CA ALA A 177 37.16 11.77 21.19
C ALA A 177 36.66 11.23 22.55
N ASP A 178 35.38 11.35 22.85
CA ASP A 178 34.77 10.96 24.11
C ASP A 178 33.67 9.94 23.87
N HIS A 179 33.94 8.69 24.16
CA HIS A 179 32.96 7.62 24.07
C HIS A 179 31.98 7.63 25.29
N SER A 180 32.38 8.14 26.43
CA SER A 180 31.56 8.12 27.66
C SER A 180 30.48 9.21 27.64
N ALA A 181 30.86 10.46 27.47
CA ALA A 181 29.92 11.55 27.36
C ALA A 181 29.27 11.62 25.93
N GLY A 182 29.96 11.08 24.95
CA GLY A 182 29.61 11.16 23.54
C GLY A 182 30.06 12.47 22.87
N ASN A 183 29.98 12.49 21.56
CA ASN A 183 30.29 13.65 20.73
C ASN A 183 29.16 13.93 19.75
N ARG A 184 29.18 15.13 19.15
CA ARG A 184 28.15 15.51 18.16
C ARG A 184 28.72 16.33 17.01
N ASN A 185 28.00 16.33 15.88
CA ASN A 185 28.35 17.09 14.68
C ASN A 185 29.76 16.71 14.20
N ILE A 186 29.96 15.45 13.87
CA ILE A 186 31.22 14.97 13.29
C ILE A 186 31.01 14.65 11.83
N TYR A 187 31.83 15.22 10.97
CA TYR A 187 31.80 15.01 9.53
C TYR A 187 33.14 14.49 9.04
N VAL A 188 33.14 13.43 8.27
CA VAL A 188 34.35 12.87 7.65
C VAL A 188 34.09 12.55 6.18
N GLU A 189 35.05 12.93 5.29
CA GLU A 189 34.90 12.78 3.85
C GLU A 189 36.21 12.61 3.10
N GLY A 190 36.15 11.75 2.07
CA GLY A 190 37.08 11.78 0.96
C GLY A 190 38.48 11.22 1.28
N PHE A 191 38.58 10.07 1.95
CA PHE A 191 39.88 9.43 2.23
C PHE A 191 39.75 7.92 2.42
N THR A 192 40.91 7.27 2.44
CA THR A 192 41.07 5.84 2.81
C THR A 192 41.59 5.72 4.22
N LEU A 193 41.01 4.82 4.99
CA LEU A 193 41.47 4.34 6.30
C LEU A 193 42.14 2.97 6.12
N ASP A 194 43.45 2.85 6.21
CA ASP A 194 44.16 1.58 6.21
C ASP A 194 44.56 1.20 7.65
N TRP A 195 43.86 0.21 8.20
CA TRP A 195 44.21 -0.28 9.55
C TRP A 195 45.51 -1.07 9.58
N ASN A 196 46.10 -1.35 8.38
CA ASN A 196 47.41 -1.98 8.25
C ASN A 196 47.53 -3.32 9.02
N ARG A 197 46.55 -4.20 8.83
CA ARG A 197 46.49 -5.49 9.54
C ARG A 197 47.73 -6.35 9.38
N SER A 198 48.37 -6.33 8.21
CA SER A 198 49.57 -7.11 7.92
C SER A 198 50.75 -6.85 8.87
N ARG A 199 50.82 -5.65 9.49
CA ARG A 199 51.86 -5.31 10.48
C ARG A 199 51.86 -6.21 11.72
N GLN A 200 50.77 -6.89 11.99
CA GLN A 200 50.56 -7.58 13.25
C GLN A 200 50.98 -9.06 13.25
N GLY A 201 51.51 -9.57 12.13
CA GLY A 201 52.10 -10.94 12.09
C GLY A 201 51.13 -12.04 12.53
N GLY A 202 49.81 -11.90 12.27
CA GLY A 202 48.80 -12.87 12.65
C GLY A 202 48.15 -12.60 14.00
N LEU A 203 48.30 -11.41 14.58
CA LEU A 203 47.53 -10.99 15.77
C LEU A 203 46.05 -10.95 15.44
N LYS A 204 45.25 -11.57 16.27
CA LYS A 204 43.81 -11.54 16.16
C LYS A 204 43.24 -10.20 16.66
N ALA A 205 42.14 -9.78 16.06
CA ALA A 205 41.40 -8.64 16.56
C ALA A 205 40.97 -8.83 18.02
N THR A 206 40.93 -7.74 18.78
CA THR A 206 40.29 -7.72 20.10
C THR A 206 38.81 -7.43 19.88
N GLY A 207 37.92 -8.10 20.57
CA GLY A 207 36.47 -7.92 20.41
C GLY A 207 35.95 -6.55 20.85
N GLY A 208 34.65 -6.34 20.79
CA GLY A 208 33.96 -5.11 21.13
C GLY A 208 34.15 -4.02 20.09
N ILE A 209 34.41 -2.79 20.49
CA ILE A 209 34.60 -1.64 19.59
C ILE A 209 36.03 -1.43 19.10
N ALA A 210 36.95 -2.28 19.52
CA ALA A 210 38.39 -2.17 19.23
C ALA A 210 38.73 -2.71 17.82
N SER A 211 39.96 -2.47 17.35
CA SER A 211 40.47 -3.05 16.10
C SER A 211 39.77 -2.63 14.81
N SER A 212 38.94 -1.59 14.85
CA SER A 212 38.16 -1.09 13.71
C SER A 212 38.86 0.07 12.99
N THR A 213 38.54 0.30 11.71
CA THR A 213 39.04 1.48 11.00
C THR A 213 38.34 2.73 11.46
N LEU A 214 36.98 2.74 11.50
CA LEU A 214 36.22 3.88 11.99
C LEU A 214 35.15 3.42 12.99
N THR A 215 35.14 4.05 14.16
CA THR A 215 34.10 3.79 15.17
C THR A 215 33.48 5.09 15.64
N TYR A 216 32.16 5.19 15.53
CA TYR A 216 31.35 6.22 16.21
C TYR A 216 30.67 5.62 17.43
N ALA A 217 31.16 5.92 18.63
CA ALA A 217 30.58 5.47 19.90
C ALA A 217 29.84 6.61 20.59
N LYS A 218 28.51 6.53 20.67
CA LYS A 218 27.65 7.57 21.24
C LYS A 218 27.79 8.93 20.52
N VAL A 219 27.91 8.91 19.20
CA VAL A 219 27.92 10.11 18.36
C VAL A 219 26.47 10.49 18.02
N THR A 220 26.15 11.77 18.17
CA THR A 220 24.88 12.33 17.69
C THR A 220 25.17 13.32 16.57
N LEU A 221 24.52 13.12 15.41
CA LEU A 221 24.79 13.82 14.16
C LEU A 221 26.21 13.53 13.66
N GLY A 222 26.37 12.41 12.98
CA GLY A 222 27.61 11.95 12.36
C GLY A 222 27.45 11.74 10.85
N TRP A 223 28.42 12.15 10.07
CA TRP A 223 28.46 11.91 8.62
C TRP A 223 29.78 11.27 8.22
N ILE A 224 29.68 10.21 7.44
CA ILE A 224 30.81 9.48 6.86
C ILE A 224 30.54 9.40 5.36
N GLN A 225 31.24 10.16 4.56
CA GLN A 225 31.01 10.27 3.13
C GLN A 225 32.29 9.99 2.33
N ASN A 226 32.15 9.22 1.24
CA ASN A 226 33.29 8.93 0.37
C ASN A 226 34.50 8.39 1.11
N VAL A 227 34.33 7.55 2.13
CA VAL A 227 35.43 6.94 2.92
C VAL A 227 35.60 5.49 2.54
N LYS A 228 36.87 5.06 2.37
CA LYS A 228 37.22 3.67 2.15
C LYS A 228 37.93 3.11 3.38
N ALA A 229 37.46 2.00 3.89
CA ALA A 229 38.00 1.27 5.04
C ALA A 229 38.67 -0.02 4.54
N ILE A 230 39.98 -0.16 4.75
CA ILE A 230 40.71 -1.35 4.33
C ILE A 230 41.48 -2.02 5.46
N ASN A 231 41.48 -3.35 5.38
CA ASN A 231 42.28 -4.22 6.27
C ASN A 231 42.07 -3.99 7.77
N PRO A 232 40.83 -3.73 8.29
CA PRO A 232 40.60 -3.69 9.74
C PRO A 232 40.82 -5.06 10.38
N GLY A 233 41.20 -5.05 11.64
CA GLY A 233 41.20 -6.26 12.43
C GLY A 233 39.80 -6.79 12.71
N LEU A 234 38.87 -5.88 12.93
CA LEU A 234 37.45 -6.17 13.20
C LEU A 234 36.51 -5.55 12.15
N HIS A 235 36.02 -4.34 12.38
CA HIS A 235 35.01 -3.72 11.49
C HIS A 235 35.61 -2.60 10.60
N GLY A 236 35.01 -2.45 9.42
CA GLY A 236 35.25 -1.28 8.58
C GLY A 236 34.67 -0.03 9.23
N PHE A 237 33.36 0.00 9.38
CA PHE A 237 32.62 1.09 10.04
C PHE A 237 31.76 0.52 11.16
N ASP A 238 31.96 1.01 12.38
CA ASP A 238 31.24 0.57 13.59
C ASP A 238 30.47 1.76 14.20
N ILE A 239 29.15 1.72 14.14
CA ILE A 239 28.25 2.72 14.70
C ILE A 239 27.61 2.17 15.95
N THR A 240 28.08 2.59 17.12
CA THR A 240 27.89 1.79 18.33
C THR A 240 27.61 2.61 19.60
N ALA A 241 27.34 1.88 20.66
CA ALA A 241 27.35 2.38 22.03
C ALA A 241 28.74 2.16 22.70
N PRO A 242 29.12 2.96 23.68
CA PRO A 242 30.38 2.78 24.42
C PRO A 242 30.42 1.46 25.24
N SER A 243 29.25 0.95 25.57
CA SER A 243 29.06 -0.34 26.21
C SER A 243 27.70 -0.90 25.84
N TYR A 244 27.59 -2.23 25.78
CA TYR A 244 26.33 -2.90 25.48
C TYR A 244 25.57 -3.18 26.77
N ASN A 245 24.25 -2.98 26.76
CA ASN A 245 23.38 -3.47 27.82
C ASN A 245 22.99 -4.92 27.52
N ILE A 246 23.44 -5.83 28.32
CA ILE A 246 23.22 -7.28 28.19
C ILE A 246 21.96 -7.77 28.93
N THR A 247 21.21 -6.88 29.60
CA THR A 247 20.04 -7.26 30.37
C THR A 247 18.73 -7.00 29.65
N GLY A 248 18.15 -8.07 29.14
CA GLY A 248 16.75 -8.12 28.74
C GLY A 248 16.37 -7.31 27.47
N SER A 249 15.24 -6.64 27.56
CA SER A 249 14.63 -5.87 26.45
C SER A 249 14.95 -4.37 26.51
N ASP A 250 15.86 -3.96 27.37
CA ASP A 250 16.14 -2.55 27.57
C ASP A 250 17.03 -1.99 26.44
N TYR A 251 16.44 -1.13 25.63
CA TYR A 251 17.13 -0.36 24.61
C TYR A 251 17.79 0.84 25.28
N THR A 252 19.03 0.70 25.72
CA THR A 252 19.75 1.86 26.24
C THR A 252 19.95 2.88 25.13
N ARG A 253 19.51 4.11 25.34
CA ARG A 253 19.72 5.24 24.42
C ARG A 253 21.15 5.79 24.46
N ASN A 254 22.15 4.93 24.70
CA ASN A 254 23.56 5.29 24.78
C ASN A 254 24.31 5.08 23.47
N GLY A 255 23.67 4.57 22.42
CA GLY A 255 24.27 4.38 21.11
C GLY A 255 24.37 5.69 20.33
N SER A 256 24.98 5.58 19.17
CA SER A 256 25.03 6.67 18.20
C SER A 256 23.65 6.94 17.59
N ARG A 257 23.40 8.21 17.22
CA ARG A 257 22.10 8.64 16.71
C ARG A 257 22.27 9.63 15.56
N PHE A 258 21.42 9.50 14.53
CA PHE A 258 21.46 10.34 13.35
C PHE A 258 22.84 10.30 12.68
N VAL A 259 23.18 9.10 12.20
CA VAL A 259 24.45 8.86 11.51
C VAL A 259 24.19 8.47 10.05
N TRP A 260 24.86 9.13 9.14
CA TRP A 260 24.84 8.86 7.71
C TRP A 260 26.18 8.28 7.26
N ILE A 261 26.13 7.11 6.58
CA ILE A 261 27.28 6.47 5.93
C ILE A 261 26.94 6.42 4.44
N ASP A 262 27.58 7.26 3.65
CA ASP A 262 27.20 7.42 2.27
C ASP A 262 28.38 7.24 1.31
N ASN A 263 28.18 6.45 0.25
CA ASN A 263 29.19 6.17 -0.79
C ASN A 263 30.53 5.68 -0.21
N CYS A 264 30.47 4.82 0.81
CA CYS A 264 31.63 4.27 1.50
C CYS A 264 31.96 2.86 1.03
N GLU A 265 33.22 2.47 1.20
CA GLU A 265 33.73 1.14 0.83
C GLU A 265 34.38 0.48 2.05
N ALA A 266 34.16 -0.83 2.24
CA ALA A 266 34.86 -1.63 3.22
C ALA A 266 35.42 -2.89 2.53
N SER A 267 36.71 -3.20 2.80
CA SER A 267 37.36 -4.38 2.24
C SER A 267 38.41 -4.96 3.19
N GLY A 268 38.57 -6.27 3.17
CA GLY A 268 39.58 -6.95 4.00
C GLY A 268 39.27 -6.95 5.49
N TYR A 269 38.05 -6.68 5.91
CA TYR A 269 37.60 -6.68 7.32
C TYR A 269 37.60 -8.09 7.90
N GLY A 270 37.90 -8.18 9.19
CA GLY A 270 37.95 -9.45 9.92
C GLY A 270 36.58 -9.96 10.34
N ASP A 271 35.66 -9.04 10.65
CA ASP A 271 34.26 -9.32 11.02
C ASP A 271 33.32 -8.65 10.04
N ASP A 272 32.89 -7.42 10.26
CA ASP A 272 31.87 -6.78 9.42
C ASP A 272 32.40 -5.58 8.63
N GLY A 273 31.86 -5.36 7.42
CA GLY A 273 32.15 -4.17 6.64
C GLY A 273 31.56 -2.93 7.28
N VAL A 274 30.25 -2.95 7.57
CA VAL A 274 29.53 -1.94 8.37
C VAL A 274 28.75 -2.67 9.43
N THR A 275 28.84 -2.23 10.69
CA THR A 275 28.02 -2.76 11.78
C THR A 275 27.39 -1.67 12.63
N THR A 276 26.24 -1.98 13.23
CA THR A 276 25.54 -1.09 14.15
C THR A 276 25.15 -1.81 15.44
N HIS A 277 25.36 -1.18 16.60
CA HIS A 277 24.96 -1.72 17.91
C HIS A 277 24.28 -0.64 18.75
N TYR A 278 23.09 -0.90 19.29
CA TYR A 278 22.32 0.01 20.15
C TYR A 278 22.14 1.42 19.58
N SER A 279 22.33 1.59 18.28
CA SER A 279 22.29 2.87 17.57
C SER A 279 20.94 3.08 16.90
N GLU A 280 20.55 4.35 16.74
CA GLU A 280 19.24 4.73 16.22
C GLU A 280 19.37 5.76 15.10
N TYR A 281 18.45 5.69 14.11
CA TYR A 281 18.43 6.61 12.98
C TYR A 281 19.77 6.60 12.23
N VAL A 282 20.17 5.41 11.80
CA VAL A 282 21.37 5.19 10.99
C VAL A 282 20.99 4.99 9.55
N PHE A 283 21.62 5.72 8.65
CA PHE A 283 21.38 5.70 7.21
C PHE A 283 22.65 5.21 6.50
N ILE A 284 22.56 4.08 5.81
CA ILE A 284 23.67 3.42 5.11
C ILE A 284 23.32 3.42 3.63
N ASP A 285 23.87 4.34 2.89
CA ASP A 285 23.54 4.59 1.50
C ASP A 285 24.71 4.32 0.57
N ARG A 286 24.49 3.61 -0.53
CA ARG A 286 25.46 3.41 -1.62
C ARG A 286 26.83 2.85 -1.17
N CYS A 287 26.83 2.05 -0.11
CA CYS A 287 28.06 1.47 0.44
C CYS A 287 28.39 0.12 -0.23
N HIS A 288 29.70 -0.14 -0.40
CA HIS A 288 30.21 -1.41 -0.95
C HIS A 288 31.05 -2.13 0.11
N CYS A 289 30.63 -3.35 0.48
CA CYS A 289 31.35 -4.19 1.44
C CYS A 289 31.76 -5.51 0.79
N THR A 290 33.06 -5.67 0.56
CA THR A 290 33.60 -6.77 -0.26
C THR A 290 34.84 -7.42 0.34
N ASN A 291 35.12 -8.65 -0.06
CA ASN A 291 36.35 -9.37 0.24
C ASN A 291 36.70 -9.37 1.73
N PRO A 292 35.85 -9.88 2.64
CA PRO A 292 36.21 -10.04 4.04
C PRO A 292 37.44 -10.99 4.18
N SER A 293 38.22 -10.76 5.21
CA SER A 293 39.34 -11.65 5.52
C SER A 293 38.97 -12.83 6.40
N GLY A 294 37.96 -12.67 7.23
CA GLY A 294 37.54 -13.70 8.19
C GLY A 294 38.48 -13.86 9.39
N GLU A 295 39.52 -13.02 9.52
CA GLU A 295 40.63 -13.23 10.49
C GLU A 295 40.32 -12.75 11.91
N ALA A 296 39.14 -12.12 12.14
CA ALA A 296 38.71 -11.75 13.49
C ALA A 296 38.29 -12.97 14.33
N HIS A 297 37.95 -14.06 13.69
CA HIS A 297 37.39 -15.24 14.34
C HIS A 297 38.25 -16.48 14.12
N ALA A 298 37.93 -17.58 14.80
CA ALA A 298 38.53 -18.87 14.53
C ALA A 298 38.20 -19.35 13.09
N GLN A 299 39.14 -19.96 12.44
CA GLN A 299 38.95 -20.46 11.09
C GLN A 299 37.73 -21.39 10.97
N GLY A 300 36.85 -21.10 10.03
CA GLY A 300 35.62 -21.85 9.80
C GLY A 300 34.43 -21.46 10.67
N SER A 301 34.53 -20.41 11.47
CA SER A 301 33.44 -19.86 12.30
C SER A 301 33.35 -18.33 12.23
N SER A 302 33.85 -17.73 11.15
CA SER A 302 33.84 -16.27 10.98
C SER A 302 32.45 -15.72 10.70
N ASN A 303 32.09 -14.65 11.35
CA ASN A 303 30.81 -13.96 11.10
C ASN A 303 30.84 -13.02 9.89
N SER A 304 31.96 -12.56 9.47
CA SER A 304 32.31 -11.73 8.28
C SER A 304 31.18 -11.30 7.36
N ASN A 305 30.32 -10.39 7.85
CA ASN A 305 29.17 -9.90 7.13
C ASN A 305 29.49 -8.61 6.35
N GLY A 306 28.80 -8.39 5.26
CA GLY A 306 28.94 -7.12 4.53
C GLY A 306 28.38 -5.96 5.35
N ILE A 307 27.10 -6.01 5.67
CA ILE A 307 26.41 -5.04 6.51
C ILE A 307 25.67 -5.79 7.63
N GLU A 308 25.92 -5.42 8.88
CA GLU A 308 25.29 -6.02 10.04
C GLU A 308 24.52 -4.98 10.85
N ILE A 309 23.23 -5.24 11.04
CA ILE A 309 22.38 -4.43 11.94
C ILE A 309 22.13 -5.27 13.19
N ASP A 310 22.85 -4.97 14.24
CA ASP A 310 22.95 -5.86 15.42
C ASP A 310 22.31 -5.26 16.67
N ASP A 311 22.47 -5.92 17.75
CA ASP A 311 21.92 -5.75 19.08
C ASP A 311 21.39 -4.35 19.39
N GLY A 312 20.10 -4.25 19.69
CA GLY A 312 19.46 -3.04 20.15
C GLY A 312 19.37 -1.90 19.13
N SER A 313 19.87 -2.11 17.88
CA SER A 313 19.78 -1.08 16.84
C SER A 313 18.35 -0.88 16.37
N ARG A 314 17.96 0.38 16.13
CA ARG A 314 16.59 0.72 15.72
C ARG A 314 16.58 1.82 14.66
N ASN A 315 15.55 1.79 13.81
CA ASN A 315 15.36 2.85 12.81
C ASN A 315 16.59 2.95 11.91
N VAL A 316 16.93 1.83 11.24
CA VAL A 316 18.10 1.75 10.36
C VAL A 316 17.64 1.56 8.90
N TRP A 317 18.20 2.36 8.02
CA TRP A 317 17.97 2.28 6.58
C TRP A 317 19.26 1.89 5.85
N VAL A 318 19.16 0.83 5.03
CA VAL A 318 20.23 0.39 4.11
C VAL A 318 19.70 0.54 2.70
N ASN A 319 20.26 1.41 1.90
CA ASN A 319 19.75 1.72 0.59
C ASN A 319 20.82 1.78 -0.49
N GLY A 320 20.58 1.09 -1.63
CA GLY A 320 21.46 1.13 -2.79
C GLY A 320 22.87 0.59 -2.55
N CYS A 321 23.06 -0.28 -1.56
CA CYS A 321 24.34 -0.86 -1.20
C CYS A 321 24.65 -2.14 -1.99
N TYR A 322 25.92 -2.52 -2.00
CA TYR A 322 26.43 -3.72 -2.66
C TYR A 322 27.31 -4.53 -1.69
N THR A 323 27.08 -5.83 -1.67
CA THR A 323 27.95 -6.77 -0.90
C THR A 323 28.44 -7.91 -1.77
N SER A 324 29.65 -8.41 -1.53
CA SER A 324 30.20 -9.53 -2.28
C SER A 324 31.21 -10.37 -1.50
N GLY A 325 31.04 -11.68 -1.56
CA GLY A 325 31.99 -12.67 -1.00
C GLY A 325 31.91 -12.80 0.51
N ASN A 326 30.87 -12.29 1.15
CA ASN A 326 30.69 -12.32 2.60
C ASN A 326 30.06 -13.63 3.09
N VAL A 327 30.11 -13.85 4.39
CA VAL A 327 29.33 -14.91 5.05
C VAL A 327 27.85 -14.56 5.01
N ARG A 328 27.52 -13.27 5.25
CA ARG A 328 26.20 -12.72 4.96
C ARG A 328 26.33 -11.37 4.26
N GLY A 329 25.50 -11.14 3.28
CA GLY A 329 25.45 -9.83 2.62
C GLY A 329 24.91 -8.78 3.56
N VAL A 330 23.65 -8.93 4.00
CA VAL A 330 23.03 -8.11 5.05
C VAL A 330 22.48 -9.03 6.15
N GLU A 331 22.89 -8.81 7.37
CA GLU A 331 22.38 -9.49 8.56
C GLU A 331 21.61 -8.51 9.46
N VAL A 332 20.41 -8.90 9.90
CA VAL A 332 19.63 -8.21 10.94
C VAL A 332 19.49 -9.18 12.10
N LYS A 333 20.14 -8.90 13.22
CA LYS A 333 20.23 -9.91 14.27
C LYS A 333 20.16 -9.39 15.70
N ALA A 334 20.34 -10.30 16.64
CA ALA A 334 20.79 -10.06 18.01
C ALA A 334 21.35 -11.32 18.62
N HIS A 335 22.12 -11.16 19.68
CA HIS A 335 22.57 -12.23 20.56
C HIS A 335 21.44 -12.69 21.51
N ALA A 336 21.62 -13.86 22.10
CA ALA A 336 20.56 -14.60 22.81
C ALA A 336 19.80 -13.83 23.90
N SER A 337 20.45 -12.96 24.63
CA SER A 337 19.88 -12.25 25.78
C SER A 337 19.72 -10.74 25.55
N TRP A 338 19.98 -10.30 24.33
CA TRP A 338 19.99 -8.88 23.97
C TRP A 338 18.78 -8.52 23.13
N PRO A 339 18.34 -7.26 23.13
CA PRO A 339 17.23 -6.85 22.30
C PRO A 339 17.61 -6.93 20.81
N ALA A 340 16.72 -7.47 20.00
CA ALA A 340 16.98 -7.57 18.55
C ALA A 340 16.91 -6.21 17.87
N ALA A 341 17.68 -6.08 16.78
CA ALA A 341 17.52 -4.96 15.87
C ALA A 341 16.09 -4.93 15.35
N GLN A 342 15.47 -3.76 15.27
CA GLN A 342 14.08 -3.59 14.84
C GLN A 342 13.87 -2.27 14.06
N ASN A 343 12.77 -2.23 13.30
CA ASN A 343 12.47 -1.14 12.37
C ASN A 343 13.64 -0.91 11.41
N VAL A 344 14.01 -1.98 10.68
CA VAL A 344 15.15 -2.00 9.75
C VAL A 344 14.61 -2.09 8.31
N HIS A 345 15.07 -1.19 7.48
CA HIS A 345 14.63 -1.08 6.08
C HIS A 345 15.81 -1.27 5.14
N ILE A 346 15.82 -2.38 4.41
CA ILE A 346 16.81 -2.66 3.38
C ILE A 346 16.15 -2.46 2.00
N SER A 347 16.73 -1.60 1.17
CA SER A 347 16.20 -1.28 -0.15
C SER A 347 17.28 -1.18 -1.22
N LYS A 348 16.95 -1.65 -2.44
CA LYS A 348 17.82 -1.58 -3.62
C LYS A 348 19.23 -2.12 -3.37
N HIS A 349 19.36 -3.07 -2.47
CA HIS A 349 20.64 -3.71 -2.14
C HIS A 349 20.90 -4.88 -3.10
N VAL A 350 22.12 -5.03 -3.54
CA VAL A 350 22.59 -6.18 -4.35
C VAL A 350 23.61 -6.98 -3.56
N SER A 351 23.32 -8.26 -3.34
CA SER A 351 24.25 -9.24 -2.75
C SER A 351 24.74 -10.18 -3.86
N TYR A 352 26.04 -10.24 -4.06
CA TYR A 352 26.67 -11.08 -5.07
C TYR A 352 27.62 -12.07 -4.43
N ARG A 353 27.31 -13.37 -4.59
CA ARG A 353 28.14 -14.48 -4.10
C ARG A 353 28.45 -14.45 -2.59
N ASP A 354 27.58 -13.83 -1.81
CA ASP A 354 27.57 -13.99 -0.36
C ASP A 354 26.99 -15.36 0.00
N VAL A 355 27.39 -16.00 1.10
CA VAL A 355 26.85 -17.33 1.46
C VAL A 355 25.37 -17.22 1.77
N ARG A 356 24.97 -16.22 2.54
CA ARG A 356 23.58 -15.83 2.74
C ARG A 356 23.41 -14.39 2.32
N SER A 357 22.60 -14.13 1.32
CA SER A 357 22.43 -12.76 0.86
C SER A 357 21.76 -11.89 1.92
N TYR A 358 20.68 -12.41 2.52
CA TYR A 358 19.92 -11.70 3.57
C TYR A 358 19.54 -12.66 4.69
N ASP A 359 19.85 -12.32 5.93
CA ASP A 359 19.58 -13.16 7.10
C ASP A 359 19.02 -12.32 8.27
N ALA A 360 17.74 -12.50 8.61
CA ALA A 360 17.13 -11.92 9.79
C ALA A 360 16.99 -12.99 10.87
N ARG A 361 17.71 -12.85 11.99
CA ARG A 361 17.72 -13.87 13.05
C ARG A 361 17.91 -13.29 14.46
N HIS A 362 17.22 -13.84 15.44
CA HIS A 362 17.51 -13.59 16.85
C HIS A 362 18.09 -14.86 17.47
N ILE A 363 19.38 -14.84 17.83
CA ILE A 363 20.07 -15.96 18.46
C ILE A 363 19.42 -16.25 19.81
N GLY A 364 19.30 -17.53 20.20
CA GLY A 364 18.58 -17.91 21.45
C GLY A 364 17.06 -17.95 21.32
N HIS A 365 16.52 -17.53 20.15
CA HIS A 365 15.09 -17.64 19.81
C HIS A 365 14.85 -18.43 18.52
N HIS A 366 15.90 -18.96 17.89
CA HIS A 366 15.87 -19.62 16.59
C HIS A 366 16.13 -21.14 16.67
N ARG A 367 15.85 -21.75 17.84
CA ARG A 367 15.81 -23.21 18.01
C ARG A 367 14.41 -23.66 18.42
N ALA A 368 14.14 -24.94 18.28
CA ALA A 368 12.83 -25.51 18.64
C ALA A 368 12.42 -25.24 20.09
N THR A 369 13.38 -25.36 21.00
CA THR A 369 13.18 -25.22 22.46
C THR A 369 13.28 -23.77 22.97
N ASP A 370 13.76 -22.86 22.13
CA ASP A 370 13.96 -21.47 22.53
C ASP A 370 12.60 -20.77 22.77
N PRO A 371 12.54 -19.77 23.65
CA PRO A 371 11.34 -18.92 23.79
C PRO A 371 11.11 -18.09 22.53
N GLN A 372 9.89 -17.59 22.37
CA GLN A 372 9.60 -16.62 21.31
C GLN A 372 10.28 -15.29 21.60
N SER A 373 10.91 -14.68 20.57
CA SER A 373 11.45 -13.32 20.70
C SER A 373 10.35 -12.30 20.92
N THR A 374 10.54 -11.38 21.84
CA THR A 374 9.65 -10.23 22.09
C THR A 374 10.10 -8.96 21.37
N THR A 375 11.35 -8.92 20.91
CA THR A 375 11.99 -7.72 20.34
C THR A 375 12.27 -7.82 18.83
N ALA A 376 12.41 -9.03 18.27
CA ALA A 376 12.72 -9.23 16.85
C ALA A 376 11.52 -8.96 15.95
N ARG A 377 11.46 -7.78 15.38
CA ARG A 377 10.29 -7.32 14.58
C ARG A 377 10.62 -6.18 13.62
N ASP A 378 9.69 -5.93 12.68
CA ASP A 378 9.67 -4.76 11.80
C ASP A 378 10.91 -4.66 10.91
N VAL A 379 11.04 -5.62 9.99
CA VAL A 379 12.09 -5.59 8.97
C VAL A 379 11.46 -5.56 7.58
N SER A 380 11.99 -4.75 6.68
CA SER A 380 11.60 -4.75 5.28
C SER A 380 12.78 -4.93 4.33
N PHE A 381 12.55 -5.74 3.29
CA PHE A 381 13.44 -5.92 2.14
C PHE A 381 12.68 -5.47 0.90
N THR A 382 13.12 -4.40 0.23
CA THR A 382 12.42 -3.81 -0.91
C THR A 382 13.37 -3.64 -2.08
N ASP A 383 12.98 -4.13 -3.28
CA ASP A 383 13.80 -4.06 -4.50
C ASP A 383 15.23 -4.64 -4.30
N CYS A 384 15.33 -5.68 -3.48
CA CYS A 384 16.61 -6.33 -3.16
C CYS A 384 16.92 -7.49 -4.12
N THR A 385 18.20 -7.67 -4.43
CA THR A 385 18.66 -8.72 -5.35
C THR A 385 19.70 -9.61 -4.69
N SER A 386 19.51 -10.93 -4.78
CA SER A 386 20.48 -11.97 -4.43
C SER A 386 21.01 -12.61 -5.71
N ILE A 387 22.31 -12.60 -5.93
CA ILE A 387 22.94 -13.18 -7.10
C ILE A 387 23.94 -14.25 -6.66
N GLU A 388 23.72 -15.47 -7.14
CA GLU A 388 24.62 -16.62 -6.98
C GLU A 388 25.12 -16.82 -5.52
N PRO A 389 24.25 -17.00 -4.53
CA PRO A 389 24.73 -17.31 -3.19
C PRO A 389 25.56 -18.62 -3.21
N ILE A 390 26.79 -18.56 -2.70
CA ILE A 390 27.74 -19.68 -2.75
C ILE A 390 28.37 -19.95 -1.40
N TYR A 391 28.83 -21.19 -1.17
CA TYR A 391 29.49 -21.58 0.06
C TYR A 391 30.87 -20.93 0.21
N SER A 392 31.24 -20.64 1.46
CA SER A 392 32.57 -20.19 1.85
C SER A 392 33.08 -20.97 3.07
N ASP A 393 34.36 -21.34 3.09
CA ASP A 393 35.00 -21.97 4.23
C ASP A 393 35.21 -21.04 5.43
N MET A 394 34.96 -19.76 5.29
CA MET A 394 34.96 -18.81 6.41
C MET A 394 33.94 -19.20 7.48
N TYR A 395 32.80 -19.82 7.08
CA TYR A 395 31.82 -20.35 8.03
C TYR A 395 31.39 -21.77 7.61
N LYS A 396 32.02 -22.75 8.21
CA LYS A 396 31.80 -24.16 7.88
C LYS A 396 30.35 -24.60 8.19
N GLY A 397 29.75 -25.31 7.24
CA GLY A 397 28.39 -25.83 7.38
C GLY A 397 27.27 -24.83 7.18
N LEU A 398 27.57 -23.56 6.89
CA LEU A 398 26.55 -22.58 6.54
C LEU A 398 26.09 -22.80 5.08
N ALA A 399 24.78 -23.07 4.91
CA ALA A 399 24.25 -23.34 3.58
C ALA A 399 23.97 -22.01 2.82
N PRO A 400 24.30 -21.95 1.50
CA PRO A 400 23.97 -20.82 0.65
C PRO A 400 22.47 -20.62 0.53
N ARG A 401 22.00 -19.37 0.72
CA ARG A 401 20.57 -19.00 0.63
C ARG A 401 20.42 -17.53 0.22
N ALA A 402 19.33 -17.23 -0.47
CA ALA A 402 19.01 -15.86 -0.84
C ALA A 402 18.42 -15.06 0.34
N LEU A 403 17.44 -15.64 1.07
CA LEU A 403 16.78 -14.93 2.18
C LEU A 403 16.37 -15.89 3.29
N ILE A 404 16.66 -15.53 4.52
CA ILE A 404 16.23 -16.27 5.71
C ILE A 404 15.56 -15.32 6.70
N ILE A 405 14.42 -15.74 7.22
CA ILE A 405 13.70 -15.04 8.30
C ILE A 405 13.51 -16.03 9.45
N SER A 406 14.20 -15.79 10.57
CA SER A 406 14.21 -16.66 11.76
C SER A 406 13.87 -15.86 13.00
N ALA A 407 12.85 -16.25 13.72
CA ALA A 407 12.41 -15.65 14.98
C ALA A 407 11.93 -14.18 14.88
N TYR A 408 11.95 -13.58 13.69
CA TYR A 408 11.43 -12.25 13.44
C TYR A 408 9.95 -12.28 13.06
N HIS A 409 9.22 -11.25 13.44
CA HIS A 409 7.81 -11.06 13.03
C HIS A 409 7.57 -9.68 12.42
N ARG A 410 6.45 -9.53 11.68
CA ARG A 410 6.13 -8.34 10.88
C ARG A 410 7.26 -8.00 9.88
N VAL A 411 7.64 -8.99 9.07
CA VAL A 411 8.65 -8.81 8.01
C VAL A 411 7.97 -8.66 6.66
N LYS A 412 8.37 -7.64 5.90
CA LYS A 412 7.89 -7.39 4.55
C LYS A 412 9.00 -7.57 3.54
N VAL A 413 8.74 -8.35 2.51
CA VAL A 413 9.62 -8.55 1.36
C VAL A 413 8.86 -8.11 0.12
N THR A 414 9.38 -7.14 -0.60
CA THR A 414 8.70 -6.54 -1.76
C THR A 414 9.66 -6.45 -2.95
N ASN A 415 9.23 -6.96 -4.12
CA ASN A 415 10.02 -6.95 -5.35
C ASN A 415 11.42 -7.55 -5.16
N PHE A 416 11.49 -8.76 -4.63
CA PHE A 416 12.75 -9.45 -4.34
C PHE A 416 13.16 -10.31 -5.53
N THR A 417 14.40 -10.16 -6.00
CA THR A 417 14.97 -10.96 -7.08
C THR A 417 16.03 -11.90 -6.54
N ALA A 418 15.96 -13.17 -6.90
CA ALA A 418 16.99 -14.16 -6.61
C ALA A 418 17.44 -14.88 -7.89
N ILE A 419 18.71 -14.80 -8.20
CA ILE A 419 19.34 -15.43 -9.37
C ILE A 419 20.37 -16.45 -8.88
N GLY A 420 20.18 -17.69 -9.25
CA GLY A 420 21.09 -18.79 -8.92
C GLY A 420 21.91 -19.24 -10.12
N ASP A 421 22.88 -20.09 -9.88
CA ASP A 421 23.58 -20.84 -10.89
C ASP A 421 22.95 -22.26 -10.95
N PRO A 422 22.30 -22.65 -12.05
CA PRO A 422 21.67 -23.97 -12.16
C PRO A 422 22.64 -25.16 -12.10
N SER A 423 23.93 -24.93 -12.31
CA SER A 423 24.99 -25.95 -12.20
C SER A 423 25.56 -26.08 -10.78
N TYR A 424 25.33 -25.07 -9.92
CA TYR A 424 25.86 -25.06 -8.55
C TYR A 424 25.10 -26.02 -7.64
N ASP A 425 25.81 -26.79 -6.80
CA ASP A 425 25.18 -27.67 -5.81
C ASP A 425 24.76 -26.92 -4.54
N TYR A 426 23.48 -26.55 -4.47
CA TYR A 426 22.86 -25.93 -3.28
C TYR A 426 22.59 -26.89 -2.10
N LYS A 427 23.17 -28.12 -2.16
CA LYS A 427 23.10 -29.12 -1.07
C LYS A 427 21.67 -29.47 -0.65
N ARG A 428 20.72 -29.40 -1.58
CA ARG A 428 19.29 -29.62 -1.30
C ARG A 428 18.74 -28.76 -0.15
N THR A 429 19.28 -27.54 0.02
CA THR A 429 18.75 -26.58 1.00
C THR A 429 17.70 -25.66 0.37
N PRO A 430 16.74 -25.09 1.14
CA PRO A 430 15.81 -24.10 0.63
C PRO A 430 16.51 -22.75 0.44
N ILE A 431 16.14 -22.00 -0.62
CA ILE A 431 16.76 -20.73 -0.98
C ILE A 431 16.15 -19.54 -0.23
N VAL A 432 14.82 -19.46 -0.19
CA VAL A 432 14.07 -18.51 0.66
C VAL A 432 13.42 -19.29 1.79
N ALA A 433 13.63 -18.90 3.03
CA ALA A 433 13.14 -19.65 4.19
C ALA A 433 12.54 -18.76 5.27
N THR A 434 11.33 -19.11 5.75
CA THR A 434 10.74 -18.56 6.99
C THR A 434 10.69 -19.68 8.04
N GLN A 435 11.23 -19.42 9.23
CA GLN A 435 11.45 -20.48 10.23
C GLN A 435 11.48 -19.99 11.68
N PHE A 436 11.45 -20.91 12.63
CA PHE A 436 11.67 -20.67 14.06
C PHE A 436 10.81 -19.56 14.67
N LYS A 437 9.49 -19.78 14.69
CA LYS A 437 8.51 -18.85 15.30
C LYS A 437 8.42 -17.49 14.65
N SER A 438 8.97 -17.33 13.43
CA SER A 438 8.68 -16.14 12.62
C SER A 438 7.21 -16.13 12.22
N ARG A 439 6.59 -14.93 12.13
CA ARG A 439 5.16 -14.79 11.83
C ARG A 439 4.84 -13.41 11.26
N ASN A 440 3.64 -13.29 10.70
CA ASN A 440 3.21 -12.05 10.02
C ASN A 440 4.21 -11.64 8.93
N ILE A 441 4.54 -12.59 8.04
CA ILE A 441 5.50 -12.39 6.97
C ILE A 441 4.74 -12.14 5.66
N ILE A 442 5.11 -11.11 4.94
CA ILE A 442 4.56 -10.79 3.62
C ILE A 442 5.71 -10.83 2.61
N ILE A 443 5.62 -11.72 1.62
CA ILE A 443 6.49 -11.79 0.46
C ILE A 443 5.66 -11.45 -0.77
N ASN A 444 5.93 -10.32 -1.40
CA ASN A 444 5.16 -9.81 -2.52
C ASN A 444 6.10 -9.36 -3.66
N GLY A 445 5.88 -9.86 -4.86
CA GLY A 445 6.74 -9.55 -6.01
C GLY A 445 8.07 -10.31 -5.96
N LEU A 446 8.02 -11.64 -5.84
CA LEU A 446 9.22 -12.49 -5.83
C LEU A 446 9.55 -12.98 -7.25
N SER A 447 10.77 -12.73 -7.71
CA SER A 447 11.32 -13.28 -8.97
C SER A 447 12.52 -14.17 -8.67
N MET A 448 12.45 -15.44 -9.07
CA MET A 448 13.54 -16.41 -8.81
C MET A 448 13.86 -17.23 -10.06
N THR A 449 15.15 -17.51 -10.26
CA THR A 449 15.60 -18.42 -11.32
C THR A 449 16.94 -19.09 -10.97
N GLY A 450 17.18 -20.29 -11.51
CA GLY A 450 18.50 -20.96 -11.51
C GLY A 450 18.84 -21.76 -10.25
N PHE A 451 17.89 -22.10 -9.37
CA PHE A 451 18.15 -22.87 -8.14
C PHE A 451 17.85 -24.37 -8.27
N LYS A 452 18.25 -24.98 -9.38
CA LYS A 452 17.88 -26.34 -9.81
C LYS A 452 18.19 -27.43 -8.78
N THR A 453 19.29 -27.32 -8.08
CA THR A 453 19.78 -28.34 -7.11
C THR A 453 19.31 -28.11 -5.69
N ALA A 454 18.55 -27.01 -5.44
CA ALA A 454 17.97 -26.73 -4.16
C ALA A 454 16.77 -27.64 -3.83
N SER A 455 16.40 -27.77 -2.57
CA SER A 455 15.21 -28.56 -2.20
C SER A 455 13.92 -27.77 -2.45
N HIS A 456 13.93 -26.48 -2.22
CA HIS A 456 12.78 -25.58 -2.39
C HIS A 456 13.27 -24.21 -2.86
N ASP A 457 12.53 -23.57 -3.71
CA ASP A 457 12.75 -22.14 -3.93
C ASP A 457 12.27 -21.34 -2.70
N VAL A 458 11.07 -21.61 -2.21
CA VAL A 458 10.53 -21.02 -0.98
C VAL A 458 10.08 -22.10 0.00
N ARG A 459 10.55 -22.03 1.24
CA ARG A 459 10.16 -22.93 2.32
C ARG A 459 9.58 -22.17 3.50
N VAL A 460 8.31 -22.42 3.83
CA VAL A 460 7.71 -22.09 5.11
C VAL A 460 7.87 -23.31 6.01
N PHE A 461 8.75 -23.22 7.02
CA PHE A 461 9.06 -24.37 7.88
C PHE A 461 7.90 -24.71 8.80
N GLY A 462 7.74 -25.98 9.11
CA GLY A 462 6.72 -26.54 10.01
C GLY A 462 7.32 -27.28 11.19
N GLY A 463 6.46 -27.93 11.99
CA GLY A 463 6.83 -28.70 13.16
C GLY A 463 7.49 -27.83 14.24
N ALA A 464 8.63 -28.25 14.76
CA ALA A 464 9.40 -27.52 15.77
C ALA A 464 10.01 -26.19 15.28
N GLN A 465 10.18 -26.07 13.96
CA GLN A 465 10.73 -24.86 13.32
C GLN A 465 9.66 -23.97 12.69
N ARG A 466 8.41 -24.19 12.99
CA ARG A 466 7.29 -23.59 12.25
C ARG A 466 7.35 -22.06 12.23
N SER A 467 6.88 -21.55 11.09
CA SER A 467 6.58 -20.13 10.83
C SER A 467 5.11 -20.02 10.46
N ASP A 468 4.38 -19.12 11.11
CA ASP A 468 2.94 -18.93 10.89
C ASP A 468 2.64 -17.57 10.22
N ASP A 469 1.42 -17.40 9.71
CA ASP A 469 0.91 -16.14 9.13
C ASP A 469 1.82 -15.62 8.00
N VAL A 470 2.08 -16.45 6.99
CA VAL A 470 2.94 -16.15 5.86
C VAL A 470 2.12 -15.97 4.58
N SER A 471 2.22 -14.81 3.96
CA SER A 471 1.62 -14.50 2.66
C SER A 471 2.70 -14.42 1.59
N ILE A 472 2.55 -15.20 0.51
CA ILE A 472 3.42 -15.20 -0.68
C ILE A 472 2.55 -14.85 -1.88
N SER A 473 2.85 -13.75 -2.56
CA SER A 473 2.01 -13.26 -3.65
C SER A 473 2.80 -12.60 -4.78
N ASN A 474 2.20 -12.59 -5.99
CA ASN A 474 2.76 -11.93 -7.16
C ASN A 474 4.19 -12.40 -7.48
N PHE A 475 4.38 -13.70 -7.68
CA PHE A 475 5.70 -14.29 -7.87
C PHE A 475 5.85 -14.95 -9.25
N VAL A 476 7.08 -14.98 -9.76
CA VAL A 476 7.54 -15.74 -10.91
C VAL A 476 8.78 -16.52 -10.52
N ILE A 477 8.73 -17.84 -10.64
CA ILE A 477 9.84 -18.75 -10.33
C ILE A 477 10.09 -19.64 -11.54
N GLU A 478 11.30 -19.59 -12.09
CA GLU A 478 11.71 -20.32 -13.27
C GLU A 478 12.95 -21.17 -13.01
N ASN A 479 13.18 -22.23 -13.79
CA ASN A 479 14.24 -23.20 -13.53
C ASN A 479 14.31 -23.59 -12.06
N SER A 480 13.15 -23.92 -11.53
CA SER A 480 12.84 -24.08 -10.11
C SER A 480 13.63 -25.20 -9.46
N ALA A 481 13.73 -25.15 -8.17
CA ALA A 481 14.16 -26.21 -7.28
C ALA A 481 13.27 -27.47 -7.44
N ASP A 482 13.60 -28.53 -6.73
CA ASP A 482 12.81 -29.77 -6.71
C ASP A 482 11.34 -29.49 -6.30
N ILE A 483 11.15 -28.61 -5.30
CA ILE A 483 9.84 -28.09 -4.90
C ILE A 483 9.85 -26.56 -5.05
N GLY A 484 8.87 -26.00 -5.76
CA GLY A 484 8.75 -24.56 -5.90
C GLY A 484 8.45 -23.89 -4.56
N ILE A 485 7.22 -24.04 -4.03
CA ILE A 485 6.84 -23.51 -2.72
C ILE A 485 6.42 -24.64 -1.81
N GLY A 486 7.12 -24.84 -0.70
CA GLY A 486 6.81 -25.86 0.29
C GLY A 486 6.38 -25.30 1.64
N VAL A 487 5.21 -25.71 2.15
CA VAL A 487 4.72 -25.42 3.50
C VAL A 487 4.88 -26.66 4.36
N GLY A 488 5.48 -26.51 5.53
CA GLY A 488 5.66 -27.60 6.49
C GLY A 488 4.37 -27.96 7.24
N GLY A 489 4.37 -29.11 7.92
CA GLY A 489 3.22 -29.56 8.71
C GLY A 489 2.96 -28.69 9.95
N LYS A 490 1.70 -28.57 10.35
CA LYS A 490 1.22 -27.82 11.53
C LYS A 490 1.54 -26.30 11.45
N VAL A 491 1.50 -25.73 10.25
CA VAL A 491 1.64 -24.29 9.99
C VAL A 491 0.26 -23.68 9.75
N TYR A 492 0.01 -22.51 10.29
CA TYR A 492 -1.27 -21.81 10.20
C TYR A 492 -1.12 -20.46 9.47
N GLY A 493 -2.21 -19.95 8.89
CA GLY A 493 -2.27 -18.61 8.30
C GLY A 493 -1.45 -18.45 7.01
N VAL A 494 -1.18 -19.52 6.24
CA VAL A 494 -0.42 -19.41 5.00
C VAL A 494 -1.32 -19.13 3.82
N LYS A 495 -0.96 -18.10 3.02
CA LYS A 495 -1.62 -17.75 1.76
C LYS A 495 -0.59 -17.68 0.64
N ILE A 496 -0.85 -18.38 -0.47
CA ILE A 496 -0.05 -18.36 -1.69
C ILE A 496 -0.96 -17.89 -2.83
N SER A 497 -0.61 -16.81 -3.52
CA SER A 497 -1.52 -16.24 -4.51
C SER A 497 -0.81 -15.53 -5.67
N ASN A 498 -1.48 -15.56 -6.84
CA ASN A 498 -1.10 -14.80 -8.03
C ASN A 498 0.35 -15.05 -8.45
N GLY A 499 0.68 -16.27 -8.87
CA GLY A 499 2.05 -16.59 -9.22
C GLY A 499 2.21 -17.64 -10.33
N ILE A 500 3.39 -17.65 -10.90
CA ILE A 500 3.82 -18.59 -11.94
C ILE A 500 5.02 -19.37 -11.42
N LEU A 501 4.92 -20.69 -11.50
CA LEU A 501 5.99 -21.63 -11.22
C LEU A 501 6.33 -22.44 -12.48
N ASN A 502 7.58 -22.43 -12.89
CA ASN A 502 8.10 -23.28 -13.97
C ASN A 502 9.22 -24.17 -13.44
N GLY A 503 8.89 -25.43 -13.19
CA GLY A 503 9.81 -26.37 -12.51
C GLY A 503 10.91 -26.96 -13.37
N ASN A 504 10.76 -26.92 -14.69
CA ASN A 504 11.73 -27.54 -15.61
C ASN A 504 12.19 -28.93 -15.14
N GLY A 505 11.25 -29.83 -14.76
CA GLY A 505 11.50 -31.18 -14.28
C GLY A 505 11.58 -31.35 -12.74
N GLY A 506 11.11 -30.39 -11.95
CA GLY A 506 10.97 -30.52 -10.49
C GLY A 506 9.87 -31.54 -10.09
N SER A 507 9.82 -31.92 -8.81
CA SER A 507 8.86 -32.89 -8.31
C SER A 507 7.48 -32.25 -8.02
N ILE A 508 7.43 -31.11 -7.33
CA ILE A 508 6.17 -30.50 -6.88
C ILE A 508 6.21 -28.97 -7.03
N GLY A 509 5.20 -28.40 -7.66
CA GLY A 509 5.07 -26.93 -7.74
C GLY A 509 4.74 -26.31 -6.39
N VAL A 510 3.62 -26.70 -5.76
CA VAL A 510 3.24 -26.25 -4.42
C VAL A 510 2.95 -27.46 -3.52
N TYR A 511 3.63 -27.52 -2.38
CA TYR A 511 3.42 -28.55 -1.36
C TYR A 511 2.84 -27.94 -0.07
N SER A 512 1.76 -28.52 0.45
CA SER A 512 1.27 -28.21 1.79
C SER A 512 0.48 -29.37 2.40
N PRO A 513 0.90 -29.91 3.56
CA PRO A 513 0.13 -30.88 4.31
C PRO A 513 -0.94 -30.26 5.21
N ASN A 514 -1.14 -28.94 5.16
CA ASN A 514 -2.09 -28.24 6.03
C ASN A 514 -3.40 -27.93 5.28
N THR A 515 -4.52 -28.25 5.89
CA THR A 515 -5.86 -28.03 5.32
C THR A 515 -6.26 -26.55 5.25
N GLN A 516 -5.55 -25.68 5.97
CA GLN A 516 -5.83 -24.25 6.07
C GLN A 516 -4.94 -23.37 5.16
N THR A 517 -4.06 -23.97 4.37
CA THR A 517 -3.27 -23.22 3.38
C THR A 517 -4.19 -22.74 2.25
N VAL A 518 -4.23 -21.43 2.03
CA VAL A 518 -5.01 -20.81 0.96
C VAL A 518 -4.14 -20.63 -0.28
N ILE A 519 -4.56 -21.19 -1.42
CA ILE A 519 -3.87 -21.07 -2.71
C ILE A 519 -4.84 -20.53 -3.75
N VAL A 520 -4.50 -19.38 -4.38
CA VAL A 520 -5.39 -18.71 -5.34
C VAL A 520 -4.57 -18.14 -6.50
N GLY A 521 -4.98 -18.43 -7.75
CA GLY A 521 -4.37 -17.81 -8.93
C GLY A 521 -2.90 -18.21 -9.15
N VAL A 522 -2.53 -19.45 -8.82
CA VAL A 522 -1.17 -19.97 -9.02
C VAL A 522 -1.17 -20.93 -10.21
N SER A 523 -0.28 -20.68 -11.17
CA SER A 523 0.04 -21.59 -12.28
C SER A 523 1.35 -22.32 -11.99
N ALA A 524 1.35 -23.65 -12.08
CA ALA A 524 2.55 -24.47 -11.91
C ALA A 524 2.70 -25.44 -13.09
N THR A 525 3.80 -25.31 -13.82
CA THR A 525 4.13 -26.13 -14.98
C THR A 525 5.53 -26.71 -14.86
N GLY A 526 5.84 -27.75 -15.61
CA GLY A 526 7.18 -28.35 -15.62
C GLY A 526 7.56 -29.12 -14.35
N TYR A 527 6.60 -29.45 -13.47
CA TYR A 527 6.73 -30.35 -12.33
C TYR A 527 6.07 -31.68 -12.61
N GLN A 528 6.49 -32.73 -11.90
CA GLN A 528 5.77 -34.03 -11.93
C GLN A 528 4.34 -33.85 -11.38
N ASN A 529 4.19 -33.08 -10.30
CA ASN A 529 2.92 -32.67 -9.74
C ASN A 529 2.85 -31.16 -9.61
N ALA A 530 1.86 -30.52 -10.20
CA ALA A 530 1.65 -29.07 -10.05
C ALA A 530 1.43 -28.68 -8.58
N ALA A 531 0.76 -29.54 -7.81
CA ALA A 531 0.58 -29.36 -6.37
C ALA A 531 0.42 -30.72 -5.68
N ASP A 532 0.87 -30.83 -4.43
CA ASP A 532 0.57 -31.89 -3.48
C ASP A 532 0.06 -31.26 -2.17
N LEU A 533 -1.25 -31.38 -1.94
CA LEU A 533 -1.97 -30.69 -0.88
C LEU A 533 -2.71 -31.70 0.01
N ALA A 534 -2.86 -31.36 1.30
CA ALA A 534 -3.62 -32.18 2.22
C ALA A 534 -5.06 -32.44 1.70
N LYS A 535 -5.55 -33.67 1.93
CA LYS A 535 -6.86 -34.16 1.45
C LYS A 535 -8.08 -33.44 2.05
N ARG A 536 -8.13 -32.14 2.09
CA ARG A 536 -9.37 -31.34 2.23
C ARG A 536 -9.19 -30.03 1.50
N THR A 537 -9.47 -30.08 0.25
CA THR A 537 -10.18 -29.18 -0.64
C THR A 537 -10.24 -27.70 -0.22
N PHE A 538 -9.21 -26.98 -0.51
CA PHE A 538 -9.33 -25.79 -1.28
C PHE A 538 -8.40 -25.95 -2.47
N SER A 539 -8.74 -26.94 -3.32
CA SER A 539 -8.16 -26.98 -4.64
C SER A 539 -8.85 -25.89 -5.42
N GLN A 540 -8.10 -24.92 -5.89
CA GLN A 540 -8.18 -24.85 -7.33
C GLN A 540 -7.12 -23.99 -7.92
N VAL A 541 -6.15 -24.67 -8.46
CA VAL A 541 -5.50 -24.21 -9.67
C VAL A 541 -6.57 -24.22 -10.78
N PRO A 542 -6.86 -23.15 -11.50
CA PRO A 542 -7.76 -23.19 -12.64
C PRO A 542 -7.08 -23.87 -13.83
N THR A 543 -7.05 -25.20 -13.85
CA THR A 543 -7.17 -25.94 -15.09
C THR A 543 -8.63 -25.86 -15.49
N ARG A 544 -8.94 -25.55 -16.75
CA ARG A 544 -10.29 -25.50 -17.33
C ARG A 544 -11.24 -26.45 -16.63
N LEU A 545 -12.02 -25.93 -15.66
CA LEU A 545 -13.02 -26.70 -14.95
C LEU A 545 -14.18 -26.93 -15.89
N LYS A 546 -14.38 -28.17 -16.30
CA LYS A 546 -15.68 -28.66 -16.73
C LYS A 546 -16.58 -28.82 -15.48
N GLY A 547 -16.86 -27.74 -14.76
CA GLY A 547 -17.66 -27.73 -13.55
C GLY A 547 -17.62 -26.34 -12.87
N GLY A 548 -18.47 -26.12 -11.92
CA GLY A 548 -18.55 -24.86 -11.21
C GLY A 548 -17.53 -24.72 -10.07
N LEU A 549 -17.31 -23.49 -9.61
CA LEU A 549 -16.41 -23.16 -8.50
C LEU A 549 -17.10 -23.32 -7.15
N VAL A 550 -16.52 -24.08 -6.23
CA VAL A 550 -16.93 -24.12 -4.82
C VAL A 550 -15.75 -23.69 -3.95
N ALA A 551 -15.90 -22.63 -3.17
CA ALA A 551 -14.85 -22.14 -2.27
C ALA A 551 -15.41 -21.62 -0.95
N GLY A 552 -14.74 -21.92 0.18
CA GLY A 552 -15.17 -21.48 1.50
C GLY A 552 -16.55 -22.00 1.93
N SER A 553 -16.99 -23.16 1.40
CA SER A 553 -18.30 -23.75 1.67
C SER A 553 -18.15 -25.07 2.45
N THR A 554 -19.03 -25.31 3.43
CA THR A 554 -19.00 -26.55 4.21
C THR A 554 -19.69 -27.73 3.49
N SER A 555 -20.71 -27.47 2.66
CA SER A 555 -21.48 -28.48 1.96
C SER A 555 -22.10 -27.97 0.66
N GLY A 556 -21.44 -27.02 -0.01
CA GLY A 556 -21.94 -26.42 -1.26
C GLY A 556 -21.64 -27.29 -2.47
N ALA A 557 -22.48 -27.20 -3.51
CA ALA A 557 -22.28 -27.86 -4.80
C ALA A 557 -22.57 -26.91 -5.95
N ALA A 558 -21.60 -26.72 -6.85
CA ALA A 558 -21.77 -26.04 -8.13
C ALA A 558 -21.89 -27.13 -9.22
N ARG A 559 -23.14 -27.41 -9.64
CA ARG A 559 -23.46 -28.58 -10.46
C ARG A 559 -23.42 -28.34 -11.96
N SER A 560 -23.18 -27.10 -12.39
CA SER A 560 -23.15 -26.75 -13.80
C SER A 560 -21.90 -25.95 -14.17
N THR A 561 -21.61 -25.89 -15.46
CA THR A 561 -20.49 -25.10 -16.02
C THR A 561 -20.65 -23.63 -15.69
N SER A 562 -19.54 -22.97 -15.35
CA SER A 562 -19.51 -21.54 -15.01
C SER A 562 -20.37 -21.13 -13.80
N SER A 563 -20.84 -22.06 -12.96
CA SER A 563 -21.51 -21.73 -11.71
C SER A 563 -20.54 -21.64 -10.53
N ALA A 564 -20.93 -20.92 -9.47
CA ALA A 564 -20.09 -20.75 -8.29
C ALA A 564 -20.88 -20.80 -6.99
N VAL A 565 -20.31 -21.46 -5.95
CA VAL A 565 -20.83 -21.48 -4.58
C VAL A 565 -19.71 -21.07 -3.64
N LEU A 566 -19.82 -19.88 -3.03
CA LEU A 566 -18.74 -19.21 -2.33
C LEU A 566 -19.16 -18.83 -0.90
N GLY A 567 -18.33 -19.20 0.09
CA GLY A 567 -18.52 -18.78 1.49
C GLY A 567 -19.85 -19.21 2.12
N THR A 568 -20.38 -20.39 1.77
CA THR A 568 -21.69 -20.88 2.23
C THR A 568 -21.58 -21.90 3.36
N THR A 569 -22.64 -22.01 4.18
CA THR A 569 -22.77 -23.08 5.17
C THR A 569 -24.06 -23.88 4.91
N GLY A 570 -24.06 -25.20 5.18
CA GLY A 570 -25.15 -26.07 4.82
C GLY A 570 -25.22 -26.43 3.33
N SER A 571 -26.25 -27.13 2.90
CA SER A 571 -26.39 -27.64 1.53
C SER A 571 -26.88 -26.58 0.58
N CYS A 572 -25.94 -25.79 0.03
CA CYS A 572 -26.23 -24.77 -0.97
C CYS A 572 -25.88 -25.30 -2.36
N GLU A 573 -26.80 -25.24 -3.34
CA GLU A 573 -26.61 -25.84 -4.66
C GLU A 573 -26.91 -24.90 -5.83
N ALA A 574 -25.91 -24.68 -6.70
CA ALA A 574 -26.07 -23.96 -7.96
C ALA A 574 -26.23 -24.98 -9.11
N HIS A 575 -27.43 -25.14 -9.63
CA HIS A 575 -27.74 -26.20 -10.62
C HIS A 575 -27.55 -25.74 -12.07
N GLY A 576 -27.88 -24.48 -12.40
CA GLY A 576 -27.85 -23.98 -13.78
C GLY A 576 -26.53 -23.31 -14.17
N PRO A 577 -26.29 -23.07 -15.47
CA PRO A 577 -25.08 -22.40 -15.95
C PRO A 577 -25.04 -20.93 -15.56
N ALA A 578 -23.82 -20.44 -15.28
CA ALA A 578 -23.55 -19.08 -14.84
C ALA A 578 -24.30 -18.64 -13.56
N ASN A 579 -24.62 -19.59 -12.66
CA ASN A 579 -25.30 -19.33 -11.41
C ASN A 579 -24.30 -19.08 -10.27
N VAL A 580 -24.67 -18.22 -9.31
CA VAL A 580 -23.84 -17.87 -8.17
C VAL A 580 -24.60 -17.96 -6.85
N ILE A 581 -24.02 -18.62 -5.86
CA ILE A 581 -24.45 -18.55 -4.47
C ILE A 581 -23.29 -17.99 -3.63
N LEU A 582 -23.52 -16.88 -2.96
CA LEU A 582 -22.48 -16.16 -2.21
C LEU A 582 -22.95 -15.88 -0.78
N GLY A 583 -22.14 -16.30 0.21
CA GLY A 583 -22.37 -15.98 1.61
C GLY A 583 -23.71 -16.49 2.18
N SER A 584 -24.31 -17.51 1.57
CA SER A 584 -25.66 -18.02 1.92
C SER A 584 -25.58 -19.30 2.76
N ARG A 585 -26.71 -19.72 3.35
CA ARG A 585 -26.74 -20.88 4.24
C ARG A 585 -28.04 -21.69 4.08
N GLU A 586 -28.03 -22.91 4.62
CA GLU A 586 -29.17 -23.80 4.84
C GLU A 586 -30.06 -24.01 3.60
N GLY A 587 -29.56 -24.74 2.60
CA GLY A 587 -30.39 -25.21 1.49
C GLY A 587 -30.67 -24.17 0.41
N SER A 588 -30.02 -23.01 0.43
CA SER A 588 -30.18 -22.04 -0.65
C SER A 588 -29.79 -22.60 -2.01
N SER A 589 -30.62 -22.40 -3.05
CA SER A 589 -30.38 -22.96 -4.37
C SER A 589 -30.75 -22.05 -5.54
N THR A 590 -30.15 -22.36 -6.70
CA THR A 590 -30.45 -21.74 -7.97
C THR A 590 -30.68 -22.81 -9.05
N ASP A 591 -31.77 -22.73 -9.84
CA ASP A 591 -32.13 -23.78 -10.80
C ASP A 591 -31.83 -23.40 -12.26
N GLY A 592 -32.30 -22.26 -12.76
CA GLY A 592 -32.15 -21.83 -14.16
C GLY A 592 -30.76 -21.28 -14.51
N SER A 593 -30.69 -20.37 -15.49
CA SER A 593 -29.42 -19.78 -15.94
C SER A 593 -29.23 -18.34 -15.48
N ARG A 594 -27.98 -17.92 -15.21
CA ARG A 594 -27.62 -16.55 -14.78
C ARG A 594 -28.40 -16.09 -13.56
N GLN A 595 -28.46 -16.93 -12.55
CA GLN A 595 -29.18 -16.68 -11.31
C GLN A 595 -28.24 -16.55 -10.12
N ALA A 596 -28.64 -15.77 -9.11
CA ALA A 596 -27.85 -15.63 -7.90
C ALA A 596 -28.68 -15.63 -6.61
N VAL A 597 -28.11 -16.22 -5.55
CA VAL A 597 -28.57 -16.10 -4.16
C VAL A 597 -27.42 -15.60 -3.31
N ILE A 598 -27.59 -14.41 -2.72
CA ILE A 598 -26.52 -13.69 -2.03
C ILE A 598 -26.94 -13.36 -0.60
N ALA A 599 -26.06 -13.65 0.37
CA ALA A 599 -26.23 -13.33 1.79
C ALA A 599 -27.61 -13.77 2.36
N SER A 600 -28.09 -14.96 1.95
CA SER A 600 -29.45 -15.40 2.21
C SER A 600 -29.47 -16.75 2.93
N ASN A 601 -30.58 -17.06 3.59
CA ASN A 601 -30.81 -18.32 4.28
C ASN A 601 -32.04 -19.02 3.70
N ASN A 602 -31.92 -20.29 3.35
CA ASN A 602 -33.02 -21.12 2.78
C ASN A 602 -33.83 -20.37 1.70
N SER A 603 -33.10 -19.73 0.78
CA SER A 603 -33.69 -18.89 -0.27
C SER A 603 -33.34 -19.44 -1.66
N HIS A 604 -34.25 -19.31 -2.61
CA HIS A 604 -34.15 -20.00 -3.88
C HIS A 604 -34.50 -19.10 -5.06
N THR A 605 -33.86 -19.40 -6.21
CA THR A 605 -34.43 -19.05 -7.50
C THR A 605 -34.87 -20.33 -8.17
N LYS A 606 -36.20 -20.49 -8.46
CA LYS A 606 -36.76 -21.74 -8.94
C LYS A 606 -37.21 -21.71 -10.40
N GLY A 607 -37.05 -22.88 -11.05
CA GLY A 607 -37.44 -23.13 -12.45
C GLY A 607 -36.43 -22.63 -13.48
N ASP A 608 -36.69 -22.99 -14.75
CA ASP A 608 -35.81 -22.79 -15.91
C ASP A 608 -35.67 -21.29 -16.36
N GLY A 609 -35.94 -20.34 -15.50
CA GLY A 609 -35.90 -18.93 -15.80
C GLY A 609 -34.49 -18.35 -15.85
N PHE A 610 -34.42 -17.07 -16.23
CA PHE A 610 -33.17 -16.36 -16.49
C PHE A 610 -33.00 -15.14 -15.60
N SER A 611 -31.74 -14.83 -15.26
CA SER A 611 -31.36 -13.54 -14.65
C SER A 611 -32.17 -13.15 -13.40
N ARG A 612 -32.25 -14.05 -12.42
CA ARG A 612 -32.91 -13.84 -11.14
C ARG A 612 -31.91 -13.69 -10.03
N VAL A 613 -32.15 -12.76 -9.13
CA VAL A 613 -31.30 -12.54 -7.94
C VAL A 613 -32.18 -12.51 -6.69
N VAL A 614 -31.78 -13.26 -5.66
CA VAL A 614 -32.31 -13.13 -4.30
C VAL A 614 -31.18 -12.65 -3.39
N ILE A 615 -31.43 -11.59 -2.65
CA ILE A 615 -30.40 -10.96 -1.79
C ILE A 615 -30.93 -10.67 -0.38
N ALA A 616 -30.08 -10.84 0.63
CA ALA A 616 -30.32 -10.51 2.05
C ALA A 616 -31.68 -11.06 2.58
N SER A 617 -31.97 -12.32 2.30
CA SER A 617 -33.29 -12.89 2.47
C SER A 617 -33.30 -14.16 3.33
N GLN A 618 -34.47 -14.50 3.88
CA GLN A 618 -34.72 -15.77 4.51
C GLN A 618 -36.03 -16.38 3.99
N GLY A 619 -36.00 -17.64 3.51
CA GLY A 619 -37.18 -18.35 3.05
C GLY A 619 -37.86 -17.74 1.81
N VAL A 620 -37.11 -17.02 0.97
CA VAL A 620 -37.65 -16.39 -0.24
C VAL A 620 -37.42 -17.25 -1.46
N THR A 621 -38.43 -17.37 -2.31
CA THR A 621 -38.36 -18.04 -3.61
C THR A 621 -38.70 -17.05 -4.72
N SER A 622 -37.73 -16.72 -5.58
CA SER A 622 -37.93 -15.87 -6.77
C SER A 622 -38.24 -16.75 -8.00
N VAL A 623 -39.31 -16.41 -8.70
CA VAL A 623 -39.76 -17.09 -9.93
C VAL A 623 -39.79 -16.13 -11.14
N GLN A 624 -39.70 -14.83 -10.94
CA GLN A 624 -39.78 -13.84 -11.99
C GLN A 624 -38.43 -13.62 -12.65
N ASN A 625 -38.38 -13.71 -13.99
CA ASN A 625 -37.19 -13.43 -14.77
C ASN A 625 -36.78 -11.95 -14.70
N TYR A 626 -35.49 -11.69 -14.90
CA TYR A 626 -34.91 -10.32 -14.93
C TYR A 626 -35.31 -9.52 -13.67
N SER A 627 -35.17 -10.11 -12.49
CA SER A 627 -35.52 -9.45 -11.24
C SER A 627 -34.51 -9.63 -10.11
N VAL A 628 -34.48 -8.64 -9.23
CA VAL A 628 -33.82 -8.71 -7.91
C VAL A 628 -34.92 -8.72 -6.85
N SER A 629 -34.91 -9.71 -5.96
CA SER A 629 -35.95 -9.91 -4.93
C SER A 629 -35.33 -10.06 -3.56
N GLY A 630 -36.12 -9.67 -2.52
CA GLY A 630 -35.74 -9.90 -1.13
C GLY A 630 -36.93 -9.97 -0.19
N GLY A 631 -36.70 -10.49 1.03
CA GLY A 631 -37.74 -10.58 2.04
C GLY A 631 -37.45 -11.56 3.17
N TYR A 632 -38.46 -11.78 4.02
CA TYR A 632 -38.45 -12.71 5.14
C TYR A 632 -39.70 -13.60 5.07
N ASN A 633 -39.51 -14.91 4.92
CA ASN A 633 -40.51 -15.97 4.73
C ASN A 633 -41.39 -15.82 3.48
N ASP A 634 -41.26 -14.74 2.73
CA ASP A 634 -41.92 -14.42 1.49
C ASP A 634 -41.23 -13.24 0.81
N THR A 635 -41.45 -12.98 -0.50
CA THR A 635 -40.96 -11.82 -1.20
C THR A 635 -41.62 -10.55 -0.67
N LYS A 636 -40.83 -9.65 -0.12
CA LYS A 636 -41.32 -8.37 0.43
C LYS A 636 -41.03 -7.18 -0.49
N TRP A 637 -40.04 -7.31 -1.34
CA TRP A 637 -39.71 -6.33 -2.37
C TRP A 637 -39.10 -6.99 -3.59
N GLN A 638 -39.32 -6.37 -4.74
CA GLN A 638 -38.77 -6.81 -6.02
C GLN A 638 -38.53 -5.63 -6.94
N ILE A 639 -37.46 -5.70 -7.71
CA ILE A 639 -37.12 -4.75 -8.79
C ILE A 639 -37.07 -5.55 -10.07
N SER A 640 -37.91 -5.18 -11.06
CA SER A 640 -37.93 -5.76 -12.40
C SER A 640 -36.93 -5.01 -13.29
N SER A 641 -35.95 -5.71 -13.84
CA SER A 641 -35.03 -5.13 -14.83
C SER A 641 -35.66 -4.99 -16.22
N MET A 642 -36.81 -5.64 -16.49
CA MET A 642 -37.55 -5.54 -17.74
C MET A 642 -38.43 -4.29 -17.81
N SER A 643 -39.20 -4.04 -16.76
CA SER A 643 -40.15 -2.91 -16.74
C SER A 643 -39.63 -1.69 -15.95
N GLY A 644 -38.59 -1.88 -15.14
CA GLY A 644 -38.12 -0.87 -14.20
C GLY A 644 -38.99 -0.76 -12.93
N ASP A 645 -40.02 -1.60 -12.78
CA ASP A 645 -40.91 -1.52 -11.64
C ASP A 645 -40.24 -1.87 -10.33
N ILE A 646 -40.54 -1.11 -9.29
CA ILE A 646 -40.15 -1.41 -7.92
C ILE A 646 -41.44 -1.75 -7.14
N THR A 647 -41.57 -3.02 -6.74
CA THR A 647 -42.68 -3.50 -5.94
C THR A 647 -42.26 -3.67 -4.47
N SER A 648 -42.97 -3.12 -3.52
CA SER A 648 -42.71 -3.25 -2.08
C SER A 648 -43.99 -3.57 -1.33
N ALA A 649 -43.96 -4.58 -0.44
CA ALA A 649 -45.03 -4.86 0.50
C ALA A 649 -45.05 -3.91 1.71
N GLY A 650 -43.97 -3.14 1.90
CA GLY A 650 -43.82 -2.17 2.98
C GLY A 650 -43.88 -0.72 2.47
N GLN A 651 -43.63 0.20 3.37
CA GLN A 651 -43.51 1.62 3.05
C GLN A 651 -42.19 1.93 2.33
N VAL A 652 -42.24 2.81 1.34
CA VAL A 652 -41.05 3.47 0.80
C VAL A 652 -40.80 4.73 1.64
N ARG A 653 -39.69 4.81 2.32
CA ARG A 653 -39.31 5.95 3.17
C ARG A 653 -38.21 6.73 2.48
N GLY A 654 -38.44 8.01 2.23
CA GLY A 654 -37.42 8.96 1.78
C GLY A 654 -36.52 9.41 2.94
N GLY A 655 -35.36 10.00 2.60
CA GLY A 655 -34.48 10.66 3.59
C GLY A 655 -35.17 11.88 4.22
N SER A 656 -34.66 12.34 5.36
CA SER A 656 -35.25 13.47 6.12
C SER A 656 -35.30 14.82 5.38
N SER A 657 -34.52 14.96 4.28
CA SER A 657 -34.52 16.16 3.43
C SER A 657 -35.47 16.11 2.23
N LEU A 658 -36.15 14.99 2.02
CA LEU A 658 -37.07 14.80 0.89
C LEU A 658 -38.51 15.01 1.36
N SER A 659 -39.14 16.09 0.95
CA SER A 659 -40.40 16.58 1.56
C SER A 659 -41.59 16.64 0.60
N ASP A 660 -41.38 16.55 -0.72
CA ASP A 660 -42.45 16.70 -1.71
C ASP A 660 -42.39 15.65 -2.85
N TYR A 661 -43.52 15.49 -3.49
CA TYR A 661 -43.74 14.74 -4.72
C TYR A 661 -43.80 15.73 -5.89
N ALA A 662 -42.98 15.49 -6.92
CA ALA A 662 -42.78 16.46 -8.01
C ALA A 662 -42.80 15.79 -9.39
N GLU A 663 -42.97 16.61 -10.41
CA GLU A 663 -42.86 16.21 -11.81
C GLU A 663 -42.10 17.26 -12.64
N TYR A 664 -41.49 16.82 -13.75
CA TYR A 664 -40.83 17.73 -14.69
C TYR A 664 -41.85 18.42 -15.59
N PHE A 665 -41.79 19.76 -15.62
CA PHE A 665 -42.54 20.61 -16.53
C PHE A 665 -41.60 21.52 -17.34
N GLU A 666 -41.96 21.75 -18.60
CA GLU A 666 -41.22 22.66 -19.49
C GLU A 666 -41.69 24.08 -19.29
N SER A 667 -40.78 25.03 -19.22
CA SER A 667 -41.10 26.47 -19.22
C SER A 667 -41.67 26.91 -20.60
N ALA A 668 -42.75 27.70 -20.58
CA ALA A 668 -43.32 28.22 -21.82
C ALA A 668 -42.43 29.23 -22.53
N THR A 669 -41.53 29.89 -21.82
CA THR A 669 -40.56 30.84 -22.37
C THR A 669 -39.30 30.18 -22.92
N GLY A 670 -39.05 28.90 -22.58
CA GLY A 670 -37.81 28.20 -22.85
C GLY A 670 -36.63 28.58 -21.96
N GLU A 671 -36.88 29.48 -20.99
CA GLU A 671 -35.84 29.92 -20.04
C GLU A 671 -36.01 29.26 -18.66
N SER A 672 -34.98 29.39 -17.83
CA SER A 672 -34.99 28.85 -16.49
C SER A 672 -35.89 29.67 -15.54
N ILE A 673 -36.75 28.98 -14.79
CA ILE A 673 -37.56 29.53 -13.71
C ILE A 673 -36.85 29.27 -12.36
N PRO A 674 -36.61 30.30 -11.53
CA PRO A 674 -35.89 30.13 -10.28
C PRO A 674 -36.58 29.21 -9.27
N VAL A 675 -35.79 28.46 -8.47
CA VAL A 675 -36.31 27.64 -7.37
C VAL A 675 -37.11 28.45 -6.38
N GLY A 676 -38.21 27.88 -5.85
CA GLY A 676 -39.13 28.54 -4.96
C GLY A 676 -40.22 29.39 -5.67
N THR A 677 -40.18 29.44 -7.00
CA THR A 677 -41.23 30.16 -7.78
C THR A 677 -42.53 29.35 -7.82
N VAL A 678 -43.63 29.94 -7.50
CA VAL A 678 -44.99 29.39 -7.72
C VAL A 678 -45.33 29.44 -9.19
N VAL A 679 -45.79 28.33 -9.75
CA VAL A 679 -46.09 28.22 -11.18
C VAL A 679 -47.53 27.80 -11.47
N THR A 680 -48.03 28.21 -12.61
CA THR A 680 -49.30 27.83 -13.22
C THR A 680 -49.07 27.16 -14.59
N LEU A 681 -50.14 26.61 -15.17
CA LEU A 681 -50.10 25.99 -16.50
C LEU A 681 -50.46 27.05 -17.57
N ASP A 682 -49.64 27.09 -18.66
CA ASP A 682 -49.95 27.71 -19.93
C ASP A 682 -49.94 26.58 -21.01
N GLY A 683 -51.12 26.05 -21.31
CA GLY A 683 -51.28 24.83 -22.05
C GLY A 683 -50.71 23.63 -21.34
N SER A 684 -49.69 23.02 -21.90
CA SER A 684 -48.91 21.89 -21.29
C SER A 684 -47.60 22.33 -20.61
N LYS A 685 -47.30 23.63 -20.66
CA LYS A 685 -46.08 24.23 -20.10
C LYS A 685 -46.36 25.04 -18.86
N ILE A 686 -45.32 25.52 -18.18
CA ILE A 686 -45.43 26.31 -16.98
C ILE A 686 -44.93 27.75 -17.17
N VAL A 687 -45.57 28.65 -16.45
CA VAL A 687 -45.12 30.04 -16.28
C VAL A 687 -45.21 30.43 -14.81
N PRO A 688 -44.50 31.47 -14.35
CA PRO A 688 -44.74 32.05 -13.01
C PRO A 688 -46.18 32.48 -12.84
N ALA A 689 -46.82 32.02 -11.75
CA ALA A 689 -48.24 32.25 -11.49
C ALA A 689 -48.53 33.73 -11.19
N GLN A 690 -49.70 34.22 -11.67
CA GLN A 690 -50.23 35.55 -11.42
C GLN A 690 -51.38 35.49 -10.41
N GLN A 691 -51.86 36.65 -9.99
CA GLN A 691 -53.04 36.74 -9.13
C GLN A 691 -54.25 36.07 -9.82
N ASP A 692 -54.94 35.26 -9.06
CA ASP A 692 -56.15 34.50 -9.51
C ASP A 692 -55.87 33.29 -10.44
N ASP A 693 -54.60 33.01 -10.70
CA ASP A 693 -54.24 31.82 -11.47
C ASP A 693 -54.48 30.52 -10.67
N TYR A 694 -54.68 29.43 -11.38
CA TYR A 694 -54.58 28.08 -10.81
C TYR A 694 -53.16 27.81 -10.38
N LEU A 695 -52.93 27.58 -9.08
CA LEU A 695 -51.60 27.24 -8.56
C LEU A 695 -51.33 25.78 -8.83
N LEU A 696 -50.45 25.48 -9.78
CA LEU A 696 -50.00 24.12 -10.09
C LEU A 696 -49.09 23.56 -9.00
N GLY A 697 -48.01 24.26 -8.71
CA GLY A 697 -46.95 23.80 -7.82
C GLY A 697 -45.87 24.87 -7.59
N VAL A 698 -44.77 24.44 -7.04
CA VAL A 698 -43.60 25.30 -6.76
C VAL A 698 -42.37 24.65 -7.35
N VAL A 699 -41.50 25.39 -8.02
CA VAL A 699 -40.21 24.89 -8.50
C VAL A 699 -39.37 24.44 -7.30
N SER A 700 -39.19 23.13 -7.17
CA SER A 700 -38.59 22.48 -5.99
C SER A 700 -37.17 22.01 -6.26
N SER A 701 -36.30 22.11 -5.25
CA SER A 701 -34.97 21.50 -5.20
C SER A 701 -34.86 20.35 -4.19
N THR A 702 -35.99 20.02 -3.51
CA THR A 702 -36.00 19.06 -2.37
C THR A 702 -36.96 17.88 -2.60
N ALA A 703 -37.47 17.70 -3.81
CA ALA A 703 -38.41 16.63 -4.14
C ALA A 703 -37.86 15.25 -3.81
N GLY A 704 -38.66 14.45 -3.10
CA GLY A 704 -38.32 13.06 -2.74
C GLY A 704 -38.64 12.05 -3.83
N ILE A 705 -39.65 12.34 -4.65
CA ILE A 705 -40.02 11.56 -5.82
C ILE A 705 -40.21 12.54 -6.97
N VAL A 706 -39.52 12.30 -8.07
CA VAL A 706 -39.65 13.13 -9.27
C VAL A 706 -40.10 12.26 -10.44
N LEU A 707 -41.19 12.63 -11.08
CA LEU A 707 -41.69 11.95 -12.28
C LEU A 707 -41.25 12.70 -13.53
N GLY A 708 -41.29 11.99 -14.66
CA GLY A 708 -41.07 12.58 -15.96
C GLY A 708 -39.59 12.78 -16.35
N GLU A 709 -38.63 12.43 -15.51
CA GLU A 709 -37.23 12.35 -15.93
C GLU A 709 -37.00 11.07 -16.73
N SER A 710 -36.31 11.16 -17.84
CA SER A 710 -35.90 10.02 -18.67
C SER A 710 -34.39 9.93 -18.66
N SER A 711 -33.84 9.33 -17.60
CA SER A 711 -32.39 9.23 -17.41
C SER A 711 -31.73 8.19 -18.29
N PHE A 712 -32.51 7.22 -18.83
CA PHE A 712 -31.99 6.04 -19.54
C PHE A 712 -32.42 5.93 -20.98
N ASP A 713 -33.53 6.58 -21.37
CA ASP A 713 -34.13 6.49 -22.70
C ASP A 713 -34.52 7.85 -23.24
N TRP A 714 -34.37 7.97 -24.57
CA TRP A 714 -34.87 9.13 -25.28
C TRP A 714 -36.41 9.17 -25.18
N GLN A 715 -36.99 10.29 -24.78
CA GLN A 715 -38.44 10.44 -24.82
C GLN A 715 -38.92 10.37 -26.28
N GLY A 716 -39.84 9.45 -26.55
CA GLY A 716 -40.32 9.16 -27.92
C GLY A 716 -39.59 8.01 -28.61
N ARG A 717 -38.61 7.36 -27.93
CA ARG A 717 -37.96 6.16 -28.46
C ARG A 717 -38.93 5.02 -28.75
N TYR A 718 -39.93 4.82 -27.88
CA TYR A 718 -40.92 3.77 -28.02
C TYR A 718 -42.29 4.30 -28.38
N LEU A 719 -43.00 3.58 -29.27
CA LEU A 719 -44.37 3.88 -29.59
C LEU A 719 -45.27 3.75 -28.38
N ARG A 720 -46.24 4.68 -28.27
CA ARG A 720 -47.22 4.71 -27.19
C ARG A 720 -48.62 4.62 -27.76
N ASP A 721 -49.50 3.97 -27.00
CA ASP A 721 -50.93 3.98 -27.31
C ASP A 721 -51.57 5.34 -26.98
N ARG A 722 -52.85 5.47 -27.29
CA ARG A 722 -53.61 6.71 -27.09
C ARG A 722 -53.73 7.18 -25.61
N PHE A 723 -53.35 6.34 -24.68
CA PHE A 723 -53.33 6.63 -23.24
C PHE A 723 -51.93 6.78 -22.68
N GLY A 724 -50.91 6.76 -23.50
CA GLY A 724 -49.49 6.92 -23.11
C GLY A 724 -48.80 5.63 -22.71
N GLY A 725 -49.47 4.49 -22.73
CA GLY A 725 -48.86 3.17 -22.47
C GLY A 725 -47.89 2.77 -23.57
N VAL A 726 -46.73 2.22 -23.20
CA VAL A 726 -45.74 1.70 -24.17
C VAL A 726 -46.32 0.48 -24.88
N ILE A 727 -46.33 0.50 -26.22
CA ILE A 727 -46.74 -0.63 -27.04
C ILE A 727 -45.63 -1.67 -27.04
N THR A 728 -45.96 -2.92 -26.68
CA THR A 728 -45.02 -4.05 -26.67
C THR A 728 -45.38 -5.07 -27.75
N GLN A 729 -44.36 -5.78 -28.23
CA GLN A 729 -44.52 -6.88 -29.18
C GLN A 729 -43.79 -8.12 -28.65
N LYS A 730 -44.46 -9.28 -28.74
CA LYS A 730 -43.85 -10.56 -28.45
C LYS A 730 -42.75 -10.92 -29.43
N THR A 731 -41.54 -11.04 -28.92
CA THR A 731 -40.34 -11.29 -29.70
C THR A 731 -39.64 -12.56 -29.21
N ASN A 732 -39.21 -13.39 -30.14
CA ASN A 732 -38.41 -14.58 -29.81
C ASN A 732 -36.94 -14.18 -29.64
N VAL A 733 -36.41 -14.30 -28.47
CA VAL A 733 -34.99 -14.14 -28.18
C VAL A 733 -34.34 -15.51 -28.14
N ILE A 734 -33.36 -15.71 -29.00
CA ILE A 734 -32.62 -16.96 -29.09
C ILE A 734 -31.37 -16.84 -28.20
N HIS A 735 -31.33 -17.61 -27.17
CA HIS A 735 -30.13 -17.78 -26.33
C HIS A 735 -29.32 -18.95 -26.88
N VAL A 736 -28.04 -18.71 -27.17
CA VAL A 736 -27.09 -19.74 -27.60
C VAL A 736 -26.18 -20.05 -26.42
N GLU A 737 -26.29 -21.23 -25.88
CA GLU A 737 -25.44 -21.74 -24.80
C GLU A 737 -24.01 -22.00 -25.32
N SER A 738 -23.04 -22.06 -24.43
CA SER A 738 -21.62 -22.31 -24.78
C SER A 738 -21.39 -23.70 -25.41
N ASP A 739 -22.32 -24.62 -25.26
CA ASP A 739 -22.32 -25.96 -25.90
C ASP A 739 -23.02 -25.98 -27.27
N GLY A 740 -23.48 -24.83 -27.77
CA GLY A 740 -24.19 -24.66 -29.03
C GLY A 740 -25.67 -24.94 -28.96
N LYS A 741 -26.23 -25.32 -27.82
CA LYS A 741 -27.69 -25.46 -27.62
C LYS A 741 -28.36 -24.11 -27.72
N LYS A 742 -29.48 -24.08 -28.42
CA LYS A 742 -30.33 -22.90 -28.56
C LYS A 742 -31.59 -23.06 -27.71
N SER A 743 -31.87 -22.10 -26.86
CA SER A 743 -33.16 -21.95 -26.19
C SER A 743 -33.86 -20.69 -26.68
N VAL A 744 -35.18 -20.74 -26.81
CA VAL A 744 -36.01 -19.62 -27.29
C VAL A 744 -36.80 -19.09 -26.13
N GLU A 745 -36.62 -17.84 -25.81
CA GLU A 745 -37.42 -17.10 -24.81
C GLU A 745 -38.36 -16.14 -25.56
N ILE A 746 -39.65 -16.18 -25.20
CA ILE A 746 -40.61 -15.21 -25.72
C ILE A 746 -40.73 -14.08 -24.71
N ILE A 747 -40.30 -12.89 -25.11
CA ILE A 747 -40.39 -11.70 -24.23
C ILE A 747 -41.17 -10.59 -24.92
N ASP A 748 -41.91 -9.81 -24.15
CA ASP A 748 -42.58 -8.61 -24.62
C ASP A 748 -41.56 -7.47 -24.67
N LEU A 749 -41.09 -7.09 -25.88
CA LEU A 749 -40.21 -5.95 -26.09
C LEU A 749 -40.96 -4.70 -26.50
N PRO A 750 -40.60 -3.51 -26.03
CA PRO A 750 -41.12 -2.24 -26.49
C PRO A 750 -40.93 -2.12 -28.01
N VAL A 751 -41.95 -1.61 -28.70
CA VAL A 751 -41.86 -1.30 -30.13
C VAL A 751 -41.19 0.03 -30.32
N GLU A 752 -40.07 0.04 -31.05
CA GLU A 752 -39.30 1.26 -31.28
C GLU A 752 -40.03 2.18 -32.28
N ASN A 753 -39.99 3.48 -32.02
CA ASN A 753 -40.54 4.50 -32.88
C ASN A 753 -39.70 4.59 -34.18
N PRO A 754 -40.28 4.50 -35.36
CA PRO A 754 -39.54 4.62 -36.62
C PRO A 754 -38.79 5.94 -36.80
N ASP A 755 -39.25 7.01 -36.12
CA ASP A 755 -38.61 8.33 -36.16
C ASP A 755 -37.47 8.50 -35.16
N TYR A 756 -37.16 7.46 -34.37
CA TYR A 756 -36.06 7.47 -33.39
C TYR A 756 -34.72 7.49 -34.11
N GLN A 757 -33.83 8.41 -33.69
CA GLN A 757 -32.48 8.58 -34.24
C GLN A 757 -31.48 8.23 -33.13
N GLU A 758 -30.83 7.09 -33.21
CA GLU A 758 -29.91 6.55 -32.21
C GLU A 758 -28.62 7.39 -32.05
N ASP A 759 -28.22 8.10 -33.09
CA ASP A 759 -27.01 8.91 -33.17
C ASP A 759 -27.18 10.33 -32.59
N VAL A 760 -28.43 10.74 -32.29
CA VAL A 760 -28.71 12.02 -31.64
C VAL A 760 -28.55 11.89 -30.12
N GLY A 761 -27.51 12.52 -29.57
CA GLY A 761 -27.27 12.50 -28.13
C GLY A 761 -28.43 13.07 -27.32
N TYR A 762 -28.94 12.27 -26.38
CA TYR A 762 -30.00 12.71 -25.44
C TYR A 762 -29.43 13.52 -24.28
N LEU A 763 -30.03 14.70 -24.06
CA LEU A 763 -29.78 15.50 -22.84
C LEU A 763 -30.95 15.31 -21.86
N PRO A 764 -30.71 14.73 -20.64
CA PRO A 764 -31.73 14.58 -19.62
C PRO A 764 -32.41 15.91 -19.28
N ARG A 765 -33.66 15.87 -18.86
CA ARG A 765 -34.40 17.06 -18.44
C ARG A 765 -33.73 17.80 -17.30
N SER A 766 -33.09 17.08 -16.39
CA SER A 766 -32.35 17.61 -15.23
C SER A 766 -31.22 18.57 -15.57
N ILE A 767 -30.69 18.55 -16.80
CA ILE A 767 -29.60 19.45 -17.25
C ILE A 767 -30.02 20.45 -18.31
N ARG A 768 -31.31 20.47 -18.65
CA ARG A 768 -31.88 21.39 -19.64
C ARG A 768 -32.54 22.58 -18.95
N PRO A 769 -32.17 23.84 -19.27
CA PRO A 769 -32.60 25.03 -18.50
C PRO A 769 -34.09 25.30 -18.59
N GLU A 770 -34.78 24.82 -19.63
CA GLU A 770 -36.24 25.01 -19.80
C GLU A 770 -37.07 23.98 -19.00
N TRP A 771 -36.47 22.97 -18.40
CA TRP A 771 -37.18 21.94 -17.61
C TRP A 771 -37.00 22.14 -16.12
N HIS A 772 -38.09 22.06 -15.39
CA HIS A 772 -38.14 22.33 -13.96
C HIS A 772 -38.81 21.21 -13.19
N VAL A 773 -38.28 20.84 -12.06
CA VAL A 773 -38.90 19.96 -11.07
C VAL A 773 -39.93 20.81 -10.30
N VAL A 774 -41.21 20.52 -10.49
CA VAL A 774 -42.32 21.23 -9.80
C VAL A 774 -42.91 20.34 -8.73
N GLY A 775 -42.76 20.75 -7.47
CA GLY A 775 -43.41 20.12 -6.33
C GLY A 775 -44.90 20.30 -6.39
N LEU A 776 -45.65 19.18 -6.41
CA LEU A 776 -47.09 19.14 -6.60
C LEU A 776 -47.86 18.79 -5.31
N VAL A 777 -47.24 18.00 -4.44
CA VAL A 777 -47.84 17.55 -3.18
C VAL A 777 -46.74 17.39 -2.12
N GLY A 778 -47.00 17.93 -0.92
CA GLY A 778 -46.08 17.82 0.21
C GLY A 778 -45.64 19.17 0.75
N GLN A 779 -44.44 19.16 1.38
CA GLN A 779 -43.88 20.37 1.98
C GLN A 779 -42.81 20.93 1.05
N VAL A 780 -42.99 22.16 0.58
CA VAL A 780 -41.98 22.82 -0.28
C VAL A 780 -41.63 24.20 0.26
N SER A 781 -40.42 24.64 -0.04
CA SER A 781 -39.96 26.00 0.27
C SER A 781 -40.31 26.93 -0.91
N VAL A 782 -41.02 28.02 -0.64
CA VAL A 782 -41.53 28.97 -1.62
C VAL A 782 -41.02 30.37 -1.36
N ARG A 783 -40.80 31.14 -2.43
CA ARG A 783 -40.53 32.58 -2.32
C ARG A 783 -41.79 33.33 -1.87
N ILE A 784 -41.66 34.17 -0.86
CA ILE A 784 -42.78 34.96 -0.28
C ILE A 784 -42.46 36.45 -0.33
N ASP A 785 -43.54 37.28 -0.39
CA ASP A 785 -43.42 38.71 -0.20
C ASP A 785 -43.52 39.12 1.29
N GLU A 786 -43.47 40.41 1.56
CA GLU A 786 -43.56 41.00 2.91
C GLU A 786 -44.91 40.82 3.62
N THR A 787 -45.94 40.41 2.89
CA THR A 787 -47.27 40.25 3.44
C THR A 787 -47.50 38.92 4.14
N VAL A 788 -46.68 37.88 3.83
CA VAL A 788 -46.91 36.52 4.28
C VAL A 788 -46.41 36.27 5.70
N ARG A 789 -47.22 35.57 6.49
CA ARG A 789 -46.88 35.13 7.85
C ARG A 789 -47.16 33.63 8.03
N ALA A 790 -46.52 33.02 9.02
CA ALA A 790 -46.84 31.64 9.39
C ALA A 790 -48.33 31.47 9.71
N GLY A 791 -48.91 30.40 9.17
CA GLY A 791 -50.36 30.13 9.30
C GLY A 791 -51.25 30.80 8.25
N ASP A 792 -50.78 31.73 7.43
CA ASP A 792 -51.55 32.34 6.35
C ASP A 792 -51.81 31.33 5.19
N PHE A 793 -52.84 31.63 4.43
CA PHE A 793 -53.04 31.04 3.11
C PHE A 793 -52.44 31.98 2.06
N VAL A 794 -51.92 31.39 0.99
CA VAL A 794 -51.17 32.16 -0.02
C VAL A 794 -51.71 31.89 -1.43
N THR A 795 -51.77 32.96 -2.21
CA THR A 795 -51.85 32.96 -3.69
C THR A 795 -50.48 33.34 -4.28
N ALA A 796 -50.41 33.69 -5.57
CA ALA A 796 -49.17 34.14 -6.16
C ALA A 796 -49.29 35.38 -7.00
N VAL A 797 -48.23 36.20 -7.02
CA VAL A 797 -48.05 37.34 -7.92
C VAL A 797 -46.67 37.26 -8.50
N ASN A 798 -46.57 37.20 -9.84
CA ASN A 798 -45.29 37.03 -10.54
C ASN A 798 -44.45 35.86 -10.00
N GLY A 799 -45.08 34.77 -9.61
CA GLY A 799 -44.41 33.57 -9.08
C GLY A 799 -43.97 33.67 -7.61
N VAL A 800 -44.16 34.79 -6.95
CA VAL A 800 -43.89 34.97 -5.52
C VAL A 800 -45.20 34.75 -4.74
N ALA A 801 -45.15 33.95 -3.71
CA ALA A 801 -46.35 33.73 -2.88
C ALA A 801 -46.64 34.94 -2.05
N THR A 802 -47.90 35.39 -2.10
CA THR A 802 -48.46 36.52 -1.36
C THR A 802 -49.66 36.08 -0.57
N LYS A 803 -50.00 36.83 0.48
CA LYS A 803 -51.18 36.51 1.31
C LYS A 803 -52.47 36.56 0.48
N GLY A 804 -53.22 35.47 0.44
CA GLY A 804 -54.42 35.37 -0.39
C GLY A 804 -55.19 34.07 -0.12
N ALA A 805 -56.30 33.91 -0.83
CA ALA A 805 -57.16 32.74 -0.69
C ALA A 805 -56.71 31.62 -1.61
N SER A 806 -56.25 30.51 -1.05
CA SER A 806 -55.98 29.24 -1.75
C SER A 806 -56.09 28.07 -0.79
N ASN A 807 -55.74 26.87 -1.25
CA ASN A 807 -55.60 25.68 -0.40
C ASN A 807 -54.18 25.54 0.20
N TRP A 808 -53.25 26.42 -0.16
CA TRP A 808 -51.87 26.32 0.28
C TRP A 808 -51.63 27.14 1.58
N ARG A 809 -51.12 26.47 2.58
CA ARG A 809 -50.94 27.08 3.89
C ARG A 809 -49.47 27.17 4.25
N VAL A 810 -49.10 28.36 4.74
CA VAL A 810 -47.74 28.58 5.28
C VAL A 810 -47.58 27.86 6.61
N MET A 811 -46.60 26.96 6.69
CA MET A 811 -46.24 26.22 7.89
C MET A 811 -45.32 27.05 8.78
N ASP A 812 -44.26 27.57 8.17
CA ASP A 812 -43.21 28.33 8.86
C ASP A 812 -42.53 29.32 7.91
N ILE A 813 -41.93 30.39 8.47
CA ILE A 813 -41.07 31.31 7.72
C ILE A 813 -39.61 30.87 7.93
N GLU A 814 -39.00 30.33 6.87
CA GLU A 814 -37.61 29.83 6.90
C GLU A 814 -36.60 30.97 6.81
N THR A 815 -36.90 31.99 5.97
CA THR A 815 -36.13 33.23 5.84
C THR A 815 -37.08 34.39 5.75
N PRO A 816 -37.03 35.39 6.65
CA PRO A 816 -37.83 36.60 6.54
C PRO A 816 -37.63 37.29 5.18
N TYR A 817 -38.66 38.09 4.78
CA TYR A 817 -38.54 38.91 3.57
C TYR A 817 -37.36 39.86 3.67
N ASP A 818 -36.55 39.90 2.61
CA ASP A 818 -35.41 40.78 2.44
C ASP A 818 -35.67 41.72 1.24
N GLU A 819 -35.65 43.04 1.48
CA GLU A 819 -35.93 44.06 0.46
C GLU A 819 -34.85 44.05 -0.68
N ALA A 820 -33.61 43.71 -0.35
CA ALA A 820 -32.51 43.65 -1.34
C ALA A 820 -32.64 42.44 -2.26
N GLU A 821 -33.09 41.30 -1.76
CA GLU A 821 -33.36 40.09 -2.52
C GLU A 821 -34.73 40.13 -3.23
N GLY A 822 -35.67 40.90 -2.72
CA GLY A 822 -37.04 41.04 -3.20
C GLY A 822 -37.97 39.88 -2.84
N TYR A 823 -37.52 38.95 -1.97
CA TYR A 823 -38.32 37.85 -1.44
C TYR A 823 -37.82 37.34 -0.09
N GLY A 824 -38.70 36.65 0.65
CA GLY A 824 -38.34 35.77 1.76
C GLY A 824 -38.56 34.30 1.36
N VAL A 825 -38.35 33.35 2.26
CA VAL A 825 -38.63 31.94 2.05
C VAL A 825 -39.51 31.40 3.15
N ALA A 826 -40.59 30.75 2.76
CA ALA A 826 -41.47 30.05 3.69
C ALA A 826 -41.63 28.57 3.28
N LYS A 827 -41.85 27.75 4.28
CA LYS A 827 -42.31 26.37 4.07
C LYS A 827 -43.81 26.33 3.97
N ILE A 828 -44.31 25.81 2.86
CA ILE A 828 -45.75 25.64 2.66
C ILE A 828 -46.12 24.16 2.49
N PHE A 829 -47.35 23.81 2.78
CA PHE A 829 -47.93 22.55 2.48
C PHE A 829 -48.87 22.66 1.28
N ILE A 830 -48.53 21.97 0.22
CA ILE A 830 -49.32 21.86 -1.02
C ILE A 830 -50.09 20.54 -0.99
N ARG A 831 -51.41 20.62 -1.33
CA ARG A 831 -52.32 19.48 -1.35
C ARG A 831 -53.17 19.48 -2.62
#